data_dcc578a2bc1bf6d0454784245b7a8536
#
_entry.id   dcc578a2bc1bf6d0454784245b7a8536
#
_cell.length_a   1.000
_cell.length_b   1.000
_cell.length_c   1.000
_cell.angle_alpha   90.00
_cell.angle_beta   90.00
_cell.angle_gamma   90.00
#
_symmetry.space_group_name_H-M   'P 1'
#
loop_
_entity.id
_entity.type
_entity.pdbx_description
1 polymer ?
#
loop_
_entity_poly.entity_id
_entity_poly.type
_entity_poly.pdbx_seq_one_letter_code
_entity_poly.pdbx_strand_id
1 'polypeptide(L)'
;MKNSHHDLFAAFTLPNGAMLKNRVLMAPMTTCSGFYDGSVTKELVEYYQARAGSIGTVIVECCFIDDKGLAFPGAIGIDNDDKIAGLTKIATAIKEKGSTAILQIYHGGRMVEPRFIGGATPVAPSAIAAPRAGAIVPVALSGDEVDAMIGKFGDAVHRAIQAGFDGVEIHGANTYLIQQFYSPHSNQRSDKWGGSRDKRAAFPLAVLDITHEVADKYADPSFIIGYRFSPEEIEEPGIHFDDSLYLLEKLAARGLDYVHFSMGNILRSSIVETNDPTPLIKKYVARRSATLAAIPVIGVGDIVNQADADAALENGYDLIAVGRACIAYPDWTDRIAEQEKLELYIASDKRETLTIPEPLWRFSLVEAMIRDVNLTGKKFKSGAYQENVQDEGGELQIIIHFEQNRVADIALDNSDIDDSLKISFDIIRERILDTNSPHVDAVTGATAQSEAIKKAVTKAMVKSSKDAIIADGGNPDARREADVVVIGSGGAGLAAAIQASEEGARVIVIEKMPVIGGNTIKASAGMNAAGTVFQQNRGIEDSHTLFYNETLKSGKQKNNPALVQYFVDHASDAINWLAQHDIELSDITTTGGMSVDRTHRPANGAAVGGYLVSGLIKNLNKYNIEVLLETSVTGIVQEKGKVTAVRVVNDEHEESLIATKAVIVATGGFSANQAMVESYRPDLKGFVTTNHKGATGGGIRLLEQIGADTVDMGEIQTHPTVEQTTSYLISESIRGGGAILVSQRGERFFNEMETRDNVSSAIVNLPEEYAYILFDEQVRNRNRAVEEYVAQGLTVSADSIAELADTLDMPQAALHASLERYNAFIADKNDEDFGRTTGMRDPLNQAPYYAIKVAPGVHHTMGGVTINEKAEVLNRHKETISGAYAAGEVVGGIHGANRIGGNAVADIIIFGIQAGIQAAAYARAPRHSGAFPAKARKAKFAKAVVKTAENQPMLVEE
;
A
#
# COMPACT_ATOMS: atom_id res chain seq x y z
N MET A 1 37.73 -37.63 21.93
CA MET A 1 36.65 -37.86 21.00
C MET A 1 36.61 -36.60 20.16
N LYS A 2 36.86 -36.70 18.86
CA LYS A 2 36.87 -35.54 17.96
C LYS A 2 35.42 -35.10 17.83
N ASN A 3 35.16 -33.86 18.26
CA ASN A 3 33.87 -33.18 17.95
C ASN A 3 33.71 -33.19 16.44
N SER A 4 32.67 -33.82 15.96
CA SER A 4 32.18 -33.60 14.61
C SER A 4 31.57 -32.20 14.59
N HIS A 5 32.38 -31.18 14.30
CA HIS A 5 31.86 -29.87 13.91
C HIS A 5 30.93 -30.14 12.73
N HIS A 6 29.67 -29.81 12.90
CA HIS A 6 28.76 -29.72 11.75
C HIS A 6 29.29 -28.59 10.88
N ASP A 7 29.89 -28.97 9.75
CA ASP A 7 30.41 -28.01 8.77
C ASP A 7 29.24 -27.20 8.20
N LEU A 8 29.22 -25.90 8.49
CA LEU A 8 28.19 -24.96 8.06
C LEU A 8 28.07 -24.94 6.53
N PHE A 9 29.15 -25.16 5.82
CA PHE A 9 29.25 -25.11 4.38
C PHE A 9 29.04 -26.48 3.70
N ALA A 10 28.87 -27.54 4.47
CA ALA A 10 28.61 -28.86 3.91
C ALA A 10 27.17 -28.96 3.36
N ALA A 11 27.02 -29.66 2.23
CA ALA A 11 25.70 -29.95 1.66
C ALA A 11 24.81 -30.69 2.66
N PHE A 12 23.51 -30.42 2.61
CA PHE A 12 22.52 -31.01 3.50
C PHE A 12 21.37 -31.62 2.70
N THR A 13 21.00 -32.84 3.01
CA THR A 13 19.90 -33.53 2.34
C THR A 13 18.65 -33.51 3.21
N LEU A 14 17.55 -32.96 2.66
CA LEU A 14 16.24 -32.92 3.32
C LEU A 14 15.53 -34.29 3.26
N PRO A 15 14.50 -34.53 4.09
CA PRO A 15 13.77 -35.82 4.14
C PRO A 15 13.20 -36.27 2.78
N ASN A 16 12.75 -35.39 1.93
CA ASN A 16 12.26 -35.68 0.57
C ASN A 16 13.37 -35.96 -0.46
N GLY A 17 14.64 -35.92 -0.05
CA GLY A 17 15.80 -36.13 -0.90
C GLY A 17 16.33 -34.88 -1.59
N ALA A 18 15.71 -33.72 -1.44
CA ALA A 18 16.24 -32.46 -1.95
C ALA A 18 17.57 -32.11 -1.28
N MET A 19 18.55 -31.69 -2.07
CA MET A 19 19.90 -31.40 -1.61
C MET A 19 20.15 -29.90 -1.55
N LEU A 20 20.33 -29.36 -0.36
CA LEU A 20 20.74 -27.99 -0.15
C LEU A 20 22.27 -27.89 -0.27
N LYS A 21 22.74 -26.84 -0.93
CA LYS A 21 24.18 -26.60 -1.17
C LYS A 21 25.01 -26.49 0.09
N ASN A 22 24.42 -25.89 1.13
CA ASN A 22 25.01 -25.77 2.47
C ASN A 22 23.88 -25.62 3.52
N ARG A 23 24.25 -25.41 4.78
CA ARG A 23 23.30 -25.29 5.91
C ARG A 23 22.79 -23.86 6.16
N VAL A 24 23.13 -22.90 5.27
CA VAL A 24 22.78 -21.50 5.42
C VAL A 24 21.60 -21.14 4.54
N LEU A 25 20.58 -20.55 5.12
CA LEU A 25 19.40 -20.02 4.43
C LEU A 25 19.33 -18.50 4.65
N MET A 26 18.79 -17.78 3.68
CA MET A 26 18.31 -16.41 3.89
C MET A 26 16.92 -16.49 4.51
N ALA A 27 16.73 -15.81 5.65
CA ALA A 27 15.43 -15.75 6.31
C ALA A 27 14.41 -14.94 5.48
N PRO A 28 13.13 -15.33 5.46
CA PRO A 28 12.10 -14.54 4.83
C PRO A 28 11.86 -13.24 5.61
N MET A 29 12.09 -12.12 4.96
CA MET A 29 11.95 -10.78 5.54
C MET A 29 11.13 -9.92 4.60
N THR A 30 10.02 -9.36 5.08
CA THR A 30 9.18 -8.45 4.30
C THR A 30 9.97 -7.22 3.89
N THR A 31 10.07 -6.96 2.59
CA THR A 31 10.86 -5.86 2.04
C THR A 31 10.03 -4.60 1.80
N CYS A 32 8.71 -4.70 1.85
CA CYS A 32 7.78 -3.63 1.47
C CYS A 32 8.05 -3.07 0.06
N SER A 33 8.66 -3.86 -0.84
CA SER A 33 9.21 -3.39 -2.12
C SER A 33 8.45 -3.92 -3.35
N GLY A 34 7.35 -4.63 -3.15
CA GLY A 34 6.38 -4.95 -4.19
C GLY A 34 5.56 -3.74 -4.62
N PHE A 35 4.84 -3.88 -5.73
CA PHE A 35 3.86 -2.88 -6.12
C PHE A 35 2.64 -2.89 -5.21
N TYR A 36 1.84 -1.82 -5.31
CA TYR A 36 0.59 -1.69 -4.57
C TYR A 36 -0.34 -2.90 -4.74
N ASP A 37 -0.37 -3.51 -5.92
CA ASP A 37 -1.15 -4.70 -6.23
C ASP A 37 -0.48 -6.02 -5.81
N GLY A 38 0.67 -5.98 -5.15
CA GLY A 38 1.46 -7.15 -4.76
C GLY A 38 2.33 -7.74 -5.88
N SER A 39 2.43 -7.06 -7.03
CA SER A 39 3.32 -7.50 -8.11
C SER A 39 4.78 -7.26 -7.78
N VAL A 40 5.66 -8.11 -8.32
CA VAL A 40 7.10 -8.07 -8.10
C VAL A 40 7.74 -6.90 -8.85
N THR A 41 8.58 -6.12 -8.17
CA THR A 41 9.38 -5.04 -8.76
C THR A 41 10.72 -5.55 -9.29
N LYS A 42 11.35 -4.78 -10.17
CA LYS A 42 12.70 -5.06 -10.66
C LYS A 42 13.73 -5.04 -9.52
N GLU A 43 13.63 -4.04 -8.65
CA GLU A 43 14.51 -3.88 -7.50
C GLU A 43 14.44 -5.09 -6.56
N LEU A 44 13.26 -5.66 -6.40
CA LEU A 44 13.09 -6.85 -5.57
C LEU A 44 13.75 -8.09 -6.20
N VAL A 45 13.69 -8.25 -7.52
CA VAL A 45 14.42 -9.31 -8.23
C VAL A 45 15.93 -9.14 -8.04
N GLU A 46 16.44 -7.92 -8.22
CA GLU A 46 17.87 -7.59 -8.06
C GLU A 46 18.31 -7.81 -6.59
N TYR A 47 17.48 -7.48 -5.61
CA TYR A 47 17.71 -7.70 -4.19
C TYR A 47 17.95 -9.18 -3.87
N TYR A 48 17.09 -10.07 -4.35
CA TYR A 48 17.24 -11.51 -4.14
C TYR A 48 18.41 -12.08 -4.95
N GLN A 49 18.63 -11.61 -6.17
CA GLN A 49 19.75 -12.02 -7.01
C GLN A 49 21.11 -11.70 -6.35
N ALA A 50 21.22 -10.53 -5.73
CA ALA A 50 22.45 -10.09 -5.06
C ALA A 50 22.79 -10.94 -3.82
N ARG A 51 21.81 -11.58 -3.19
CA ARG A 51 21.96 -12.39 -1.98
C ARG A 51 22.01 -13.88 -2.24
N ALA A 52 21.67 -14.29 -3.45
CA ALA A 52 21.79 -15.67 -3.90
C ALA A 52 23.24 -15.99 -4.30
N GLY A 53 23.55 -17.26 -4.41
CA GLY A 53 24.88 -17.73 -4.87
C GLY A 53 25.62 -18.52 -3.78
N SER A 54 26.34 -17.87 -2.92
CA SER A 54 27.07 -18.57 -1.84
C SER A 54 26.15 -19.14 -0.77
N ILE A 55 25.03 -18.49 -0.50
CA ILE A 55 23.98 -18.99 0.40
C ILE A 55 23.27 -20.22 -0.21
N GLY A 56 23.01 -21.24 0.60
CA GLY A 56 22.42 -22.50 0.10
C GLY A 56 20.99 -22.37 -0.37
N THR A 57 20.18 -21.63 0.39
CA THR A 57 18.74 -21.47 0.12
C THR A 57 18.31 -20.02 0.39
N VAL A 58 17.43 -19.51 -0.43
CA VAL A 58 16.75 -18.23 -0.19
C VAL A 58 15.28 -18.50 0.06
N ILE A 59 14.79 -18.18 1.26
CA ILE A 59 13.36 -18.14 1.54
C ILE A 59 12.88 -16.73 1.24
N VAL A 60 12.08 -16.59 0.20
CA VAL A 60 11.52 -15.30 -0.25
C VAL A 60 10.49 -14.83 0.77
N GLU A 61 10.36 -13.53 0.95
CA GLU A 61 9.40 -12.92 1.86
C GLU A 61 7.99 -13.48 1.75
N CYS A 62 7.18 -13.28 2.79
CA CYS A 62 5.84 -13.83 2.84
C CYS A 62 4.93 -13.19 1.78
N CYS A 63 4.38 -14.03 0.90
CA CYS A 63 3.43 -13.66 -0.15
C CYS A 63 2.00 -13.87 0.35
N PHE A 64 1.15 -12.84 0.23
CA PHE A 64 -0.26 -12.97 0.60
C PHE A 64 -1.01 -13.82 -0.43
N ILE A 65 -1.83 -14.76 0.07
CA ILE A 65 -2.62 -15.69 -0.75
C ILE A 65 -4.01 -15.16 -1.13
N ASP A 66 -4.38 -14.02 -0.56
CA ASP A 66 -5.67 -13.34 -0.68
C ASP A 66 -5.42 -11.84 -0.57
N ASP A 67 -6.06 -11.03 -1.38
CA ASP A 67 -5.95 -9.56 -1.33
C ASP A 67 -6.31 -8.98 0.06
N LYS A 68 -7.22 -9.64 0.80
CA LYS A 68 -7.56 -9.31 2.19
C LYS A 68 -6.54 -9.80 3.23
N GLY A 69 -5.53 -10.54 2.79
CA GLY A 69 -4.44 -11.03 3.62
C GLY A 69 -3.21 -10.13 3.67
N LEU A 70 -3.21 -9.02 2.95
CA LEU A 70 -2.12 -8.06 2.84
C LEU A 70 -1.89 -7.32 4.17
N ALA A 71 -0.82 -7.67 4.91
CA ALA A 71 -0.51 -7.09 6.22
C ALA A 71 0.48 -5.91 6.17
N PHE A 72 1.17 -5.69 5.06
CA PHE A 72 2.17 -4.62 4.90
C PHE A 72 2.03 -3.93 3.55
N PRO A 73 2.17 -2.60 3.48
CA PRO A 73 2.22 -1.92 2.19
C PRO A 73 3.44 -2.40 1.41
N GLY A 74 3.25 -2.70 0.12
CA GLY A 74 4.33 -3.19 -0.72
C GLY A 74 4.76 -4.64 -0.46
N ALA A 75 4.01 -5.45 0.30
CA ALA A 75 4.21 -6.89 0.33
C ALA A 75 3.79 -7.52 -1.01
N ILE A 76 4.50 -8.56 -1.44
CA ILE A 76 4.17 -9.26 -2.68
C ILE A 76 3.06 -10.29 -2.47
N GLY A 77 2.29 -10.56 -3.53
CA GLY A 77 1.16 -11.47 -3.53
C GLY A 77 1.34 -12.70 -4.42
N ILE A 78 0.54 -13.70 -4.13
CA ILE A 78 0.37 -14.92 -4.94
C ILE A 78 -1.12 -15.30 -5.04
N ASP A 79 -1.97 -14.31 -4.83
CA ASP A 79 -3.43 -14.42 -4.76
C ASP A 79 -4.10 -14.72 -6.11
N ASN A 80 -3.45 -14.40 -7.21
CA ASN A 80 -3.97 -14.64 -8.57
C ASN A 80 -2.85 -14.95 -9.58
N ASP A 81 -3.22 -15.41 -10.78
CA ASP A 81 -2.27 -15.89 -11.80
C ASP A 81 -1.41 -14.78 -12.42
N ASP A 82 -1.84 -13.51 -12.37
CA ASP A 82 -1.07 -12.38 -12.87
C ASP A 82 0.25 -12.18 -12.12
N LYS A 83 0.36 -12.74 -10.90
CA LYS A 83 1.57 -12.68 -10.07
C LYS A 83 2.65 -13.67 -10.50
N ILE A 84 2.28 -14.75 -11.22
CA ILE A 84 3.19 -15.85 -11.59
C ILE A 84 4.40 -15.32 -12.35
N ALA A 85 4.20 -14.47 -13.37
CA ALA A 85 5.29 -13.96 -14.20
C ALA A 85 6.34 -13.16 -13.40
N GLY A 86 5.90 -12.37 -12.41
CA GLY A 86 6.79 -11.62 -11.51
C GLY A 86 7.56 -12.55 -10.56
N LEU A 87 6.86 -13.49 -9.94
CA LEU A 87 7.44 -14.48 -9.04
C LEU A 87 8.44 -15.41 -9.75
N THR A 88 8.16 -15.77 -11.02
CA THR A 88 9.10 -16.53 -11.88
C THR A 88 10.44 -15.81 -12.01
N LYS A 89 10.44 -14.47 -12.13
CA LYS A 89 11.70 -13.70 -12.22
C LYS A 89 12.52 -13.82 -10.93
N ILE A 90 11.88 -13.81 -9.76
CA ILE A 90 12.57 -14.01 -8.48
C ILE A 90 13.15 -15.43 -8.40
N ALA A 91 12.30 -16.45 -8.62
CA ALA A 91 12.74 -17.84 -8.57
C ALA A 91 13.91 -18.10 -9.53
N THR A 92 13.82 -17.62 -10.77
CA THR A 92 14.87 -17.73 -11.79
C THR A 92 16.17 -17.04 -11.33
N ALA A 93 16.08 -15.78 -10.86
CA ALA A 93 17.25 -15.02 -10.43
C ALA A 93 18.00 -15.67 -9.26
N ILE A 94 17.28 -16.30 -8.33
CA ILE A 94 17.88 -17.07 -7.23
C ILE A 94 18.56 -18.35 -7.76
N LYS A 95 17.85 -19.13 -8.59
CA LYS A 95 18.31 -20.42 -9.08
C LYS A 95 19.48 -20.31 -10.07
N GLU A 96 19.51 -19.29 -10.90
CA GLU A 96 20.64 -19.00 -11.80
C GLU A 96 21.95 -18.73 -11.05
N LYS A 97 21.86 -18.28 -9.79
CA LYS A 97 23.01 -18.13 -8.89
C LYS A 97 23.39 -19.42 -8.17
N GLY A 98 22.58 -20.48 -8.29
CA GLY A 98 22.84 -21.79 -7.69
C GLY A 98 22.34 -21.93 -6.24
N SER A 99 21.42 -21.11 -5.81
CA SER A 99 20.69 -21.27 -4.53
C SER A 99 19.31 -21.90 -4.75
N THR A 100 18.82 -22.64 -3.78
CA THR A 100 17.44 -23.17 -3.74
C THR A 100 16.48 -22.01 -3.47
N ALA A 101 15.37 -21.92 -4.21
CA ALA A 101 14.36 -20.88 -4.05
C ALA A 101 13.09 -21.41 -3.38
N ILE A 102 12.77 -20.94 -2.18
CA ILE A 102 11.55 -21.29 -1.43
C ILE A 102 10.69 -20.03 -1.28
N LEU A 103 9.38 -20.17 -1.47
CA LEU A 103 8.44 -19.05 -1.29
C LEU A 103 7.68 -19.20 0.01
N GLN A 104 7.69 -18.19 0.88
CA GLN A 104 6.86 -18.17 2.07
C GLN A 104 5.45 -17.69 1.73
N ILE A 105 4.40 -18.43 2.13
CA ILE A 105 2.99 -18.11 1.86
C ILE A 105 2.24 -17.84 3.16
N TYR A 106 1.42 -16.77 3.18
CA TYR A 106 0.73 -16.33 4.39
C TYR A 106 -0.61 -15.62 4.11
N HIS A 107 -1.35 -15.40 5.19
CA HIS A 107 -2.49 -14.48 5.25
C HIS A 107 -2.45 -13.74 6.59
N GLY A 108 -2.50 -12.41 6.56
CA GLY A 108 -2.31 -11.57 7.75
C GLY A 108 -3.38 -11.74 8.84
N GLY A 109 -4.61 -12.16 8.45
CA GLY A 109 -5.70 -12.33 9.41
C GLY A 109 -6.04 -11.01 10.13
N ARG A 110 -6.26 -11.05 11.45
CA ARG A 110 -6.56 -9.86 12.28
C ARG A 110 -5.41 -8.83 12.36
N MET A 111 -4.22 -9.18 11.84
CA MET A 111 -3.07 -8.27 11.81
C MET A 111 -3.11 -7.31 10.62
N VAL A 112 -4.02 -7.54 9.67
CA VAL A 112 -4.21 -6.67 8.50
C VAL A 112 -4.84 -5.35 8.91
N GLU A 113 -4.32 -4.26 8.39
CA GLU A 113 -4.93 -2.94 8.57
C GLU A 113 -5.90 -2.64 7.40
N PRO A 114 -7.12 -2.16 7.68
CA PRO A 114 -8.11 -1.85 6.65
C PRO A 114 -7.59 -0.95 5.52
N ARG A 115 -6.70 0.00 5.85
CA ARG A 115 -6.10 0.91 4.85
C ARG A 115 -5.32 0.19 3.75
N PHE A 116 -4.81 -1.02 4.01
CA PHE A 116 -4.06 -1.81 3.02
C PHE A 116 -4.97 -2.65 2.13
N ILE A 117 -6.19 -2.94 2.59
CA ILE A 117 -7.16 -3.78 1.89
C ILE A 117 -8.40 -3.00 1.44
N GLY A 118 -8.22 -1.75 1.02
CA GLY A 118 -9.28 -0.92 0.46
C GLY A 118 -10.35 -0.45 1.46
N GLY A 119 -10.06 -0.53 2.77
CA GLY A 119 -11.00 -0.18 3.83
C GLY A 119 -11.83 -1.37 4.33
N ALA A 120 -11.65 -2.56 3.76
CA ALA A 120 -12.35 -3.77 4.21
C ALA A 120 -11.96 -4.16 5.64
N THR A 121 -12.87 -4.80 6.36
CA THR A 121 -12.57 -5.31 7.69
C THR A 121 -11.72 -6.59 7.59
N PRO A 122 -10.62 -6.72 8.35
CA PRO A 122 -9.81 -7.93 8.36
C PRO A 122 -10.62 -9.14 8.85
N VAL A 123 -10.19 -10.33 8.43
CA VAL A 123 -10.82 -11.59 8.82
C VAL A 123 -9.98 -12.34 9.85
N ALA A 124 -10.62 -13.17 10.68
CA ALA A 124 -9.95 -13.98 11.68
C ALA A 124 -10.78 -15.23 12.04
N PRO A 125 -10.24 -16.17 12.85
CA PRO A 125 -11.03 -17.29 13.36
C PRO A 125 -12.24 -16.85 14.19
N SER A 126 -12.11 -15.77 14.94
CA SER A 126 -13.16 -15.19 15.80
C SER A 126 -13.05 -13.67 15.78
N ALA A 127 -14.13 -12.96 16.12
CA ALA A 127 -14.19 -11.49 16.15
C ALA A 127 -13.44 -10.92 17.38
N ILE A 128 -12.13 -11.14 17.45
CA ILE A 128 -11.25 -10.71 18.54
C ILE A 128 -10.11 -9.89 17.96
N ALA A 129 -10.08 -8.60 18.33
CA ALA A 129 -9.03 -7.68 17.88
C ALA A 129 -7.63 -8.16 18.31
N ALA A 130 -6.62 -7.76 17.55
CA ALA A 130 -5.23 -7.92 17.98
C ALA A 130 -4.98 -7.11 19.25
N PRO A 131 -4.17 -7.57 20.20
CA PRO A 131 -3.89 -6.85 21.45
C PRO A 131 -2.90 -5.71 21.23
N ARG A 132 -3.29 -4.73 20.41
CA ARG A 132 -2.54 -3.50 20.16
C ARG A 132 -3.49 -2.31 20.07
N ALA A 133 -2.99 -1.13 20.40
CA ALA A 133 -3.78 0.10 20.32
C ALA A 133 -4.31 0.33 18.90
N GLY A 134 -5.56 0.74 18.78
CA GLY A 134 -6.20 1.01 17.49
C GLY A 134 -6.54 -0.21 16.63
N ALA A 135 -6.34 -1.44 17.14
CA ALA A 135 -6.70 -2.65 16.41
C ALA A 135 -8.21 -2.74 16.19
N ILE A 136 -8.58 -3.11 14.96
CA ILE A 136 -10.00 -3.27 14.58
C ILE A 136 -10.46 -4.68 14.91
N VAL A 137 -11.69 -4.81 15.37
CA VAL A 137 -12.32 -6.13 15.58
C VAL A 137 -12.54 -6.78 14.22
N PRO A 138 -11.92 -7.94 13.93
CA PRO A 138 -12.06 -8.62 12.64
C PRO A 138 -13.41 -9.30 12.49
N VAL A 139 -13.79 -9.59 11.24
CA VAL A 139 -14.93 -10.47 10.96
C VAL A 139 -14.51 -11.92 11.19
N ALA A 140 -15.31 -12.67 11.94
CA ALA A 140 -15.10 -14.09 12.14
C ALA A 140 -15.47 -14.87 10.87
N LEU A 141 -14.53 -15.65 10.32
CA LEU A 141 -14.79 -16.51 9.17
C LEU A 141 -15.88 -17.57 9.50
N SER A 142 -16.86 -17.76 8.63
CA SER A 142 -17.79 -18.89 8.67
C SER A 142 -17.07 -20.21 8.39
N GLY A 143 -17.75 -21.35 8.58
CA GLY A 143 -17.16 -22.65 8.28
C GLY A 143 -16.79 -22.82 6.81
N ASP A 144 -17.66 -22.37 5.91
CA ASP A 144 -17.46 -22.45 4.46
C ASP A 144 -16.33 -21.51 3.99
N GLU A 145 -16.20 -20.32 4.59
CA GLU A 145 -15.09 -19.40 4.31
C GLU A 145 -13.75 -19.94 4.80
N VAL A 146 -13.74 -20.71 5.90
CA VAL A 146 -12.53 -21.41 6.35
C VAL A 146 -12.14 -22.49 5.34
N ASP A 147 -13.09 -23.28 4.84
CA ASP A 147 -12.85 -24.29 3.80
C ASP A 147 -12.37 -23.61 2.50
N ALA A 148 -12.93 -22.48 2.09
CA ALA A 148 -12.48 -21.68 0.95
C ALA A 148 -11.06 -21.11 1.16
N MET A 149 -10.74 -20.65 2.37
CA MET A 149 -9.40 -20.15 2.70
C MET A 149 -8.32 -21.24 2.58
N ILE A 150 -8.64 -22.48 2.97
CA ILE A 150 -7.75 -23.63 2.76
C ILE A 150 -7.51 -23.85 1.26
N GLY A 151 -8.55 -23.72 0.43
CA GLY A 151 -8.42 -23.77 -1.04
C GLY A 151 -7.46 -22.71 -1.58
N LYS A 152 -7.52 -21.46 -1.07
CA LYS A 152 -6.59 -20.39 -1.48
C LYS A 152 -5.13 -20.67 -1.14
N PHE A 153 -4.84 -21.36 -0.03
CA PHE A 153 -3.48 -21.87 0.23
C PHE A 153 -3.05 -22.90 -0.82
N GLY A 154 -3.92 -23.80 -1.22
CA GLY A 154 -3.66 -24.76 -2.31
C GLY A 154 -3.38 -24.07 -3.64
N ASP A 155 -4.19 -23.07 -4.00
CA ASP A 155 -3.99 -22.26 -5.21
C ASP A 155 -2.64 -21.51 -5.18
N ALA A 156 -2.25 -20.97 -4.04
CA ALA A 156 -0.96 -20.32 -3.85
C ALA A 156 0.21 -21.29 -4.04
N VAL A 157 0.12 -22.51 -3.51
CA VAL A 157 1.11 -23.58 -3.74
C VAL A 157 1.21 -23.91 -5.23
N HIS A 158 0.08 -24.06 -5.92
CA HIS A 158 0.06 -24.34 -7.35
C HIS A 158 0.77 -23.21 -8.15
N ARG A 159 0.49 -21.95 -7.85
CA ARG A 159 1.15 -20.81 -8.47
C ARG A 159 2.66 -20.74 -8.16
N ALA A 160 3.07 -21.12 -6.94
CA ALA A 160 4.49 -21.21 -6.57
C ALA A 160 5.23 -22.26 -7.42
N ILE A 161 4.59 -23.41 -7.65
CA ILE A 161 5.11 -24.45 -8.54
C ILE A 161 5.22 -23.93 -9.98
N GLN A 162 4.17 -23.26 -10.49
CA GLN A 162 4.17 -22.69 -11.84
C GLN A 162 5.21 -21.56 -11.99
N ALA A 163 5.46 -20.81 -10.94
CA ALA A 163 6.51 -19.78 -10.92
C ALA A 163 7.94 -20.35 -10.85
N GLY A 164 8.09 -21.67 -10.67
CA GLY A 164 9.36 -22.37 -10.69
C GLY A 164 10.13 -22.35 -9.38
N PHE A 165 9.46 -22.13 -8.24
CA PHE A 165 10.07 -22.31 -6.92
C PHE A 165 10.33 -23.80 -6.64
N ASP A 166 11.38 -24.06 -5.85
CA ASP A 166 11.77 -25.41 -5.44
C ASP A 166 10.99 -25.88 -4.21
N GLY A 167 10.20 -24.99 -3.58
CA GLY A 167 9.38 -25.31 -2.42
C GLY A 167 8.58 -24.13 -1.91
N VAL A 168 7.77 -24.42 -0.88
CA VAL A 168 7.01 -23.41 -0.12
C VAL A 168 7.28 -23.55 1.38
N GLU A 169 7.23 -22.42 2.09
CA GLU A 169 7.21 -22.37 3.54
C GLU A 169 5.84 -21.88 4.01
N ILE A 170 5.09 -22.73 4.71
CA ILE A 170 3.80 -22.39 5.30
C ILE A 170 4.04 -21.50 6.53
N HIS A 171 3.52 -20.28 6.50
CA HIS A 171 3.76 -19.30 7.57
C HIS A 171 2.76 -19.46 8.73
N GLY A 172 3.07 -20.36 9.66
CA GLY A 172 2.29 -20.61 10.89
C GLY A 172 2.78 -19.81 12.12
N ALA A 173 3.44 -18.67 11.90
CA ALA A 173 4.08 -17.87 12.96
C ALA A 173 3.62 -16.40 12.95
N ASN A 174 4.22 -15.58 13.83
CA ASN A 174 4.16 -14.11 13.85
C ASN A 174 2.73 -13.56 13.96
N THR A 175 1.87 -14.27 14.71
CA THR A 175 0.46 -13.90 14.96
C THR A 175 -0.43 -13.80 13.72
N TYR A 176 -0.02 -14.39 12.57
CA TYR A 176 -0.81 -14.43 11.35
C TYR A 176 -1.90 -15.49 11.36
N LEU A 177 -2.71 -15.58 10.31
CA LEU A 177 -3.97 -16.33 10.30
C LEU A 177 -3.84 -17.79 10.77
N ILE A 178 -2.82 -18.52 10.34
CA ILE A 178 -2.62 -19.92 10.74
C ILE A 178 -2.36 -20.03 12.25
N GLN A 179 -1.49 -19.17 12.80
CA GLN A 179 -1.26 -19.09 14.23
C GLN A 179 -2.54 -18.65 14.97
N GLN A 180 -3.31 -17.69 14.43
CA GLN A 180 -4.57 -17.24 15.01
C GLN A 180 -5.57 -18.38 15.13
N PHE A 181 -5.62 -19.31 14.17
CA PHE A 181 -6.48 -20.50 14.29
C PHE A 181 -6.02 -21.45 15.38
N TYR A 182 -4.72 -21.55 15.62
CA TYR A 182 -4.18 -22.41 16.65
C TYR A 182 -4.23 -21.80 18.07
N SER A 183 -4.13 -20.51 18.18
CA SER A 183 -4.13 -19.76 19.44
C SER A 183 -5.48 -19.88 20.19
N PRO A 184 -5.49 -20.24 21.47
CA PRO A 184 -6.70 -20.21 22.29
C PRO A 184 -7.19 -18.77 22.57
N HIS A 185 -6.32 -17.77 22.44
CA HIS A 185 -6.69 -16.37 22.58
C HIS A 185 -7.55 -15.90 21.40
N SER A 186 -7.05 -16.04 20.19
CA SER A 186 -7.70 -15.53 18.98
C SER A 186 -8.75 -16.46 18.38
N ASN A 187 -8.76 -17.75 18.74
CA ASN A 187 -9.72 -18.72 18.26
C ASN A 187 -10.65 -19.22 19.38
N GLN A 188 -11.80 -18.58 19.50
CA GLN A 188 -12.86 -18.92 20.44
C GLN A 188 -14.05 -19.60 19.77
N ARG A 189 -13.83 -20.24 18.61
CA ARG A 189 -14.85 -21.02 17.88
C ARG A 189 -15.28 -22.26 18.64
N SER A 190 -16.51 -22.73 18.40
CA SER A 190 -17.07 -23.95 18.96
C SER A 190 -17.28 -25.06 17.95
N ASP A 191 -17.01 -24.81 16.66
CA ASP A 191 -17.16 -25.76 15.54
C ASP A 191 -15.97 -26.74 15.40
N LYS A 192 -15.82 -27.33 14.18
CA LYS A 192 -14.69 -28.24 13.87
C LYS A 192 -13.32 -27.55 13.88
N TRP A 193 -13.27 -26.21 13.80
CA TRP A 193 -12.07 -25.39 13.68
C TRP A 193 -11.60 -24.74 14.99
N GLY A 194 -12.32 -24.93 16.11
CA GLY A 194 -11.99 -24.27 17.39
C GLY A 194 -12.48 -24.99 18.62
N GLY A 195 -12.13 -24.46 19.80
CA GLY A 195 -12.42 -25.04 21.13
C GLY A 195 -11.26 -25.85 21.67
N SER A 196 -11.25 -27.17 21.49
CA SER A 196 -10.13 -28.00 21.96
C SER A 196 -8.85 -27.79 21.18
N ARG A 197 -7.70 -28.10 21.77
CA ARG A 197 -6.40 -28.06 21.11
C ARG A 197 -6.36 -28.83 19.78
N ASP A 198 -6.98 -30.01 19.72
CA ASP A 198 -7.10 -30.79 18.49
C ASP A 198 -7.87 -30.08 17.40
N LYS A 199 -8.99 -29.46 17.77
CA LYS A 199 -9.81 -28.69 16.79
C LYS A 199 -9.13 -27.40 16.33
N ARG A 200 -8.40 -26.72 17.20
CA ARG A 200 -7.61 -25.56 16.80
C ARG A 200 -6.45 -25.97 15.86
N ALA A 201 -5.89 -27.17 16.04
CA ALA A 201 -4.88 -27.71 15.13
C ALA A 201 -5.45 -28.09 13.74
N ALA A 202 -6.77 -28.22 13.59
CA ALA A 202 -7.39 -28.68 12.35
C ALA A 202 -7.07 -27.77 11.13
N PHE A 203 -7.06 -26.45 11.32
CA PHE A 203 -6.76 -25.52 10.23
C PHE A 203 -5.31 -25.62 9.73
N PRO A 204 -4.26 -25.48 10.58
CA PRO A 204 -2.88 -25.67 10.11
C PRO A 204 -2.64 -27.06 9.50
N LEU A 205 -3.29 -28.09 10.00
CA LEU A 205 -3.18 -29.43 9.43
C LEU A 205 -3.85 -29.52 8.05
N ALA A 206 -5.02 -28.92 7.87
CA ALA A 206 -5.70 -28.89 6.57
C ALA A 206 -4.93 -28.06 5.53
N VAL A 207 -4.27 -26.97 5.95
CA VAL A 207 -3.37 -26.21 5.06
C VAL A 207 -2.18 -27.08 4.63
N LEU A 208 -1.60 -27.87 5.52
CA LEU A 208 -0.53 -28.80 5.14
C LEU A 208 -1.06 -29.91 4.22
N ASP A 209 -2.24 -30.48 4.52
CA ASP A 209 -2.84 -31.54 3.72
C ASP A 209 -3.11 -31.07 2.27
N ILE A 210 -3.68 -29.89 2.05
CA ILE A 210 -3.89 -29.32 0.71
C ILE A 210 -2.55 -28.98 0.02
N THR A 211 -1.53 -28.57 0.77
CA THR A 211 -0.20 -28.31 0.23
C THR A 211 0.39 -29.59 -0.36
N HIS A 212 0.30 -30.72 0.35
CA HIS A 212 0.71 -32.03 -0.16
C HIS A 212 -0.11 -32.45 -1.39
N GLU A 213 -1.44 -32.34 -1.32
CA GLU A 213 -2.31 -32.70 -2.45
C GLU A 213 -1.92 -31.99 -3.73
N VAL A 214 -1.64 -30.69 -3.64
CA VAL A 214 -1.24 -29.88 -4.79
C VAL A 214 0.19 -30.21 -5.23
N ALA A 215 1.12 -30.37 -4.29
CA ALA A 215 2.51 -30.71 -4.61
C ALA A 215 2.62 -32.11 -5.27
N ASP A 216 1.93 -33.11 -4.73
CA ASP A 216 1.91 -34.46 -5.29
C ASP A 216 1.36 -34.51 -6.72
N LYS A 217 0.45 -33.58 -7.04
CA LYS A 217 -0.19 -33.53 -8.36
C LYS A 217 0.62 -32.76 -9.39
N TYR A 218 1.32 -31.70 -9.00
CA TYR A 218 1.85 -30.71 -9.95
C TYR A 218 3.37 -30.47 -9.83
N ALA A 219 4.03 -30.92 -8.74
CA ALA A 219 5.45 -30.67 -8.53
C ALA A 219 6.31 -31.93 -8.72
N ASP A 220 7.63 -31.73 -8.79
CA ASP A 220 8.59 -32.82 -8.66
C ASP A 220 8.61 -33.40 -7.25
N PRO A 221 8.92 -34.69 -7.05
CA PRO A 221 9.00 -35.30 -5.73
C PRO A 221 10.00 -34.64 -4.76
N SER A 222 10.93 -33.83 -5.28
CA SER A 222 11.90 -33.05 -4.51
C SER A 222 11.36 -31.68 -4.07
N PHE A 223 10.08 -31.37 -4.33
CA PHE A 223 9.48 -30.10 -3.92
C PHE A 223 9.44 -29.99 -2.39
N ILE A 224 9.98 -28.92 -1.85
CA ILE A 224 10.22 -28.75 -0.42
C ILE A 224 9.00 -28.14 0.25
N ILE A 225 8.54 -28.76 1.34
CA ILE A 225 7.41 -28.27 2.15
C ILE A 225 7.92 -27.99 3.57
N GLY A 226 8.09 -26.72 3.90
CA GLY A 226 8.50 -26.24 5.21
C GLY A 226 7.35 -25.65 6.03
N TYR A 227 7.53 -25.59 7.33
CA TYR A 227 6.57 -24.95 8.25
C TYR A 227 7.29 -24.05 9.25
N ARG A 228 6.94 -22.75 9.26
CA ARG A 228 7.45 -21.77 10.22
C ARG A 228 6.45 -21.56 11.36
N PHE A 229 6.92 -21.52 12.59
CA PHE A 229 6.07 -21.39 13.78
C PHE A 229 6.68 -20.46 14.83
N SER A 230 5.82 -19.79 15.60
CA SER A 230 6.20 -19.11 16.84
C SER A 230 6.10 -20.10 17.99
N PRO A 231 7.17 -20.27 18.80
CA PRO A 231 7.15 -21.25 19.89
C PRO A 231 6.13 -20.98 20.98
N GLU A 232 5.83 -19.69 21.22
CA GLU A 232 4.98 -19.21 22.30
C GLU A 232 4.33 -17.89 21.92
N GLU A 233 3.23 -17.54 22.57
CA GLU A 233 2.56 -16.22 22.54
C GLU A 233 2.65 -15.55 23.91
N ILE A 234 2.54 -14.22 23.91
CA ILE A 234 2.51 -13.41 25.14
C ILE A 234 1.09 -13.28 25.71
N GLU A 235 0.08 -13.55 24.90
CA GLU A 235 -1.33 -13.46 25.26
C GLU A 235 -1.74 -14.59 26.22
N GLU A 236 -2.64 -14.30 27.16
CA GLU A 236 -3.26 -15.26 28.04
C GLU A 236 -4.81 -15.30 27.89
N PRO A 237 -5.40 -16.47 27.56
CA PRO A 237 -4.77 -17.74 27.26
C PRO A 237 -4.05 -17.71 25.91
N GLY A 238 -2.83 -18.22 25.81
CA GLY A 238 -2.00 -18.18 24.63
C GLY A 238 -1.45 -19.55 24.23
N ILE A 239 -0.62 -19.57 23.19
CA ILE A 239 0.16 -20.74 22.78
C ILE A 239 1.37 -20.82 23.71
N HIS A 240 1.46 -21.92 24.45
CA HIS A 240 2.63 -22.29 25.22
C HIS A 240 3.52 -23.25 24.43
N PHE A 241 4.76 -23.43 24.85
CA PHE A 241 5.71 -24.31 24.17
C PHE A 241 5.19 -25.75 24.01
N ASP A 242 4.43 -26.25 24.98
CA ASP A 242 3.78 -27.54 24.91
C ASP A 242 2.71 -27.69 23.82
N ASP A 243 2.03 -26.59 23.52
CA ASP A 243 1.05 -26.53 22.42
C ASP A 243 1.78 -26.55 21.08
N SER A 244 2.87 -25.79 20.96
CA SER A 244 3.69 -25.76 19.76
C SER A 244 4.28 -27.15 19.48
N LEU A 245 4.84 -27.81 20.50
CA LEU A 245 5.38 -29.17 20.35
C LEU A 245 4.28 -30.13 19.90
N TYR A 246 3.09 -30.07 20.49
CA TYR A 246 1.94 -30.86 20.10
C TYR A 246 1.53 -30.68 18.64
N LEU A 247 1.45 -29.39 18.16
CA LEU A 247 1.13 -29.13 16.77
C LEU A 247 2.20 -29.67 15.82
N LEU A 248 3.48 -29.44 16.14
CA LEU A 248 4.60 -29.90 15.33
C LEU A 248 4.64 -31.45 15.21
N GLU A 249 4.33 -32.20 16.26
CA GLU A 249 4.21 -33.67 16.20
C GLU A 249 3.13 -34.11 15.20
N LYS A 250 2.00 -33.41 15.16
CA LYS A 250 0.91 -33.74 14.22
C LYS A 250 1.25 -33.32 12.78
N LEU A 251 1.94 -32.23 12.58
CA LEU A 251 2.44 -31.79 11.28
C LEU A 251 3.52 -32.73 10.77
N ALA A 252 4.47 -33.12 11.64
CA ALA A 252 5.54 -34.05 11.31
C ALA A 252 5.00 -35.40 10.87
N ALA A 253 3.95 -35.91 11.51
CA ALA A 253 3.29 -37.17 11.15
C ALA A 253 2.63 -37.16 9.75
N ARG A 254 2.41 -35.94 9.14
CA ARG A 254 1.91 -35.79 7.78
C ARG A 254 3.01 -35.60 6.74
N GLY A 255 4.23 -35.36 7.18
CA GLY A 255 5.38 -35.12 6.35
C GLY A 255 5.71 -33.61 6.26
N LEU A 256 6.92 -33.29 6.66
CA LEU A 256 7.54 -31.97 6.49
C LEU A 256 9.00 -32.18 6.13
N ASP A 257 9.56 -31.26 5.33
CA ASP A 257 10.98 -31.31 5.02
C ASP A 257 11.82 -30.52 6.02
N TYR A 258 11.21 -29.53 6.69
CA TYR A 258 11.81 -28.83 7.84
C TYR A 258 10.77 -28.11 8.69
N VAL A 259 11.16 -27.79 9.92
CA VAL A 259 10.46 -26.85 10.79
C VAL A 259 11.37 -25.64 11.05
N HIS A 260 10.79 -24.42 11.06
CA HIS A 260 11.54 -23.18 11.18
C HIS A 260 11.05 -22.40 12.41
N PHE A 261 11.90 -22.24 13.40
CA PHE A 261 11.60 -21.41 14.57
C PHE A 261 11.54 -19.93 14.18
N SER A 262 10.49 -19.24 14.57
CA SER A 262 10.41 -17.77 14.41
C SER A 262 10.74 -17.11 15.74
N MET A 263 11.97 -16.67 15.92
CA MET A 263 12.46 -16.04 17.14
C MET A 263 13.41 -14.89 16.82
N GLY A 264 13.51 -13.92 17.75
CA GLY A 264 14.47 -12.82 17.64
C GLY A 264 15.89 -13.23 18.04
N ASN A 265 16.07 -14.28 18.83
CA ASN A 265 17.37 -14.83 19.21
C ASN A 265 17.32 -16.35 19.24
N ILE A 266 18.30 -17.01 18.61
CA ILE A 266 18.39 -18.47 18.49
C ILE A 266 18.45 -19.20 19.84
N LEU A 267 18.97 -18.56 20.87
CA LEU A 267 19.12 -19.13 22.22
C LEU A 267 18.08 -18.56 23.21
N ARG A 268 17.01 -17.93 22.72
CA ARG A 268 15.96 -17.39 23.56
C ARG A 268 15.36 -18.48 24.45
N SER A 269 15.23 -18.19 25.75
CA SER A 269 14.42 -18.96 26.69
C SER A 269 12.91 -18.68 26.52
N SER A 270 12.08 -19.31 27.32
CA SER A 270 10.64 -19.06 27.34
C SER A 270 10.31 -17.62 27.73
N ILE A 271 9.35 -17.01 27.02
CA ILE A 271 8.77 -15.70 27.38
C ILE A 271 7.58 -15.87 28.33
N VAL A 272 7.08 -17.09 28.49
CA VAL A 272 5.97 -17.45 29.39
C VAL A 272 6.51 -17.98 30.71
N GLU A 273 7.46 -18.94 30.64
CA GLU A 273 8.13 -19.51 31.81
C GLU A 273 9.43 -18.73 32.13
N THR A 274 9.28 -17.48 32.56
CA THR A 274 10.42 -16.53 32.73
C THR A 274 11.46 -16.98 33.76
N ASN A 275 11.14 -17.88 34.66
CA ASN A 275 12.05 -18.43 35.64
C ASN A 275 12.94 -19.59 35.14
N ASP A 276 12.73 -20.03 33.90
CA ASP A 276 13.52 -21.10 33.29
C ASP A 276 14.45 -20.54 32.18
N PRO A 277 15.75 -20.39 32.44
CA PRO A 277 16.69 -19.82 31.48
C PRO A 277 17.06 -20.80 30.35
N THR A 278 16.48 -22.00 30.31
CA THR A 278 16.81 -23.02 29.31
C THR A 278 16.37 -22.56 27.92
N PRO A 279 17.26 -22.45 26.93
CA PRO A 279 16.88 -22.12 25.56
C PRO A 279 15.78 -23.04 25.01
N LEU A 280 14.80 -22.47 24.30
CA LEU A 280 13.66 -23.24 23.74
C LEU A 280 14.12 -24.35 22.80
N ILE A 281 15.20 -24.15 22.05
CA ILE A 281 15.77 -25.19 21.20
C ILE A 281 16.25 -26.41 22.02
N LYS A 282 16.84 -26.20 23.19
CA LYS A 282 17.23 -27.30 24.08
C LYS A 282 16.02 -28.05 24.63
N LYS A 283 14.95 -27.32 24.99
CA LYS A 283 13.68 -27.95 25.39
C LYS A 283 13.09 -28.77 24.23
N TYR A 284 13.17 -28.22 22.99
CA TYR A 284 12.70 -28.94 21.79
C TYR A 284 13.47 -30.23 21.55
N VAL A 285 14.80 -30.18 21.52
CA VAL A 285 15.67 -31.36 21.31
C VAL A 285 15.45 -32.45 22.38
N ALA A 286 15.26 -32.03 23.63
CA ALA A 286 15.03 -32.96 24.74
C ALA A 286 13.66 -33.65 24.72
N ARG A 287 12.66 -33.04 24.06
CA ARG A 287 11.25 -33.44 24.19
C ARG A 287 10.62 -33.95 22.88
N ARG A 288 11.26 -33.67 21.73
CA ARG A 288 10.75 -34.12 20.42
C ARG A 288 10.71 -35.64 20.30
N SER A 289 9.66 -36.18 19.65
CA SER A 289 9.55 -37.58 19.31
C SER A 289 10.59 -38.05 18.29
N ALA A 290 10.68 -39.34 18.03
CA ALA A 290 11.52 -39.85 16.94
C ALA A 290 11.08 -39.36 15.56
N THR A 291 9.75 -39.22 15.34
CA THR A 291 9.19 -38.64 14.09
C THR A 291 9.64 -37.21 13.89
N LEU A 292 9.48 -36.38 14.91
CA LEU A 292 9.88 -34.96 14.83
C LEU A 292 11.41 -34.79 14.81
N ALA A 293 12.15 -35.74 15.42
CA ALA A 293 13.62 -35.72 15.38
C ALA A 293 14.21 -36.07 13.99
N ALA A 294 13.41 -36.68 13.11
CA ALA A 294 13.79 -36.96 11.73
C ALA A 294 13.63 -35.74 10.80
N ILE A 295 12.94 -34.68 11.27
CA ILE A 295 12.72 -33.46 10.52
C ILE A 295 13.75 -32.43 10.94
N PRO A 296 14.54 -31.86 10.00
CA PRO A 296 15.49 -30.83 10.29
C PRO A 296 14.85 -29.57 10.89
N VAL A 297 15.58 -28.91 11.79
CA VAL A 297 15.13 -27.68 12.42
C VAL A 297 16.02 -26.50 12.05
N ILE A 298 15.39 -25.42 11.59
CA ILE A 298 16.03 -24.15 11.23
C ILE A 298 15.94 -23.18 12.40
N GLY A 299 17.09 -22.60 12.77
CA GLY A 299 17.18 -21.52 13.74
C GLY A 299 17.33 -20.15 13.07
N VAL A 300 16.63 -19.14 13.58
CA VAL A 300 16.74 -17.74 13.14
C VAL A 300 16.75 -16.81 14.35
N GLY A 301 17.52 -15.73 14.23
CA GLY A 301 17.61 -14.64 15.21
C GLY A 301 19.03 -14.41 15.71
N ASP A 302 19.49 -13.16 15.59
CA ASP A 302 20.83 -12.66 16.03
C ASP A 302 22.03 -13.44 15.50
N ILE A 303 21.96 -13.99 14.31
CA ILE A 303 23.09 -14.65 13.65
C ILE A 303 23.80 -13.60 12.81
N VAL A 304 24.98 -13.18 13.25
CA VAL A 304 25.82 -12.16 12.58
C VAL A 304 27.18 -12.73 12.18
N ASN A 305 27.81 -13.52 13.04
CA ASN A 305 29.14 -14.05 12.87
C ASN A 305 29.18 -15.59 12.88
N GLN A 306 30.34 -16.15 12.55
CA GLN A 306 30.60 -17.60 12.62
C GLN A 306 30.29 -18.16 14.02
N ALA A 307 30.65 -17.45 15.08
CA ALA A 307 30.41 -17.91 16.45
C ALA A 307 28.89 -18.07 16.75
N ASP A 308 28.05 -17.19 16.20
CA ASP A 308 26.59 -17.26 16.36
C ASP A 308 26.04 -18.49 15.60
N ALA A 309 26.53 -18.72 14.38
CA ALA A 309 26.18 -19.88 13.57
C ALA A 309 26.61 -21.19 14.23
N ASP A 310 27.82 -21.26 14.75
CA ASP A 310 28.33 -22.43 15.49
C ASP A 310 27.49 -22.68 16.76
N ALA A 311 27.19 -21.62 17.51
CA ALA A 311 26.31 -21.72 18.68
C ALA A 311 24.92 -22.26 18.32
N ALA A 312 24.34 -21.86 17.19
CA ALA A 312 23.08 -22.42 16.73
C ALA A 312 23.15 -23.95 16.51
N LEU A 313 24.14 -24.40 15.72
CA LEU A 313 24.33 -25.82 15.41
C LEU A 313 24.67 -26.64 16.67
N GLU A 314 25.51 -26.14 17.55
CA GLU A 314 25.88 -26.79 18.82
C GLU A 314 24.71 -26.95 19.79
N ASN A 315 23.72 -26.04 19.72
CA ASN A 315 22.53 -26.10 20.57
C ASN A 315 21.40 -26.93 19.99
N GLY A 316 21.53 -27.45 18.75
CA GLY A 316 20.65 -28.49 18.23
C GLY A 316 19.84 -28.07 17.02
N TYR A 317 20.12 -26.92 16.41
CA TYR A 317 19.62 -26.63 15.07
C TYR A 317 20.41 -27.42 14.03
N ASP A 318 19.74 -27.86 12.96
CA ASP A 318 20.36 -28.56 11.82
C ASP A 318 20.78 -27.57 10.72
N LEU A 319 20.04 -26.48 10.60
CA LEU A 319 20.16 -25.43 9.60
C LEU A 319 20.01 -24.05 10.27
N ILE A 320 20.54 -23.01 9.66
CA ILE A 320 20.40 -21.62 10.13
C ILE A 320 19.79 -20.73 9.07
N ALA A 321 18.93 -19.80 9.48
CA ALA A 321 18.42 -18.75 8.63
C ALA A 321 18.96 -17.39 9.07
N VAL A 322 19.64 -16.68 8.17
CA VAL A 322 20.27 -15.40 8.42
C VAL A 322 19.37 -14.29 7.87
N GLY A 323 19.02 -13.34 8.71
CA GLY A 323 18.15 -12.21 8.33
C GLY A 323 18.95 -10.93 8.09
N ARG A 324 18.97 -10.04 9.09
CA ARG A 324 19.58 -8.70 9.01
C ARG A 324 21.01 -8.68 8.48
N ALA A 325 21.81 -9.69 8.83
CA ALA A 325 23.17 -9.77 8.33
C ALA A 325 23.23 -9.96 6.81
N CYS A 326 22.28 -10.68 6.18
CA CYS A 326 22.17 -10.77 4.72
C CYS A 326 21.72 -9.45 4.08
N ILE A 327 21.01 -8.57 4.81
CA ILE A 327 20.69 -7.23 4.30
C ILE A 327 21.98 -6.39 4.24
N ALA A 328 22.74 -6.38 5.32
CA ALA A 328 23.99 -5.61 5.44
C ALA A 328 25.14 -6.18 4.58
N TYR A 329 25.17 -7.48 4.41
CA TYR A 329 26.22 -8.22 3.68
C TYR A 329 25.57 -9.21 2.72
N PRO A 330 25.29 -8.83 1.46
CA PRO A 330 24.72 -9.75 0.44
C PRO A 330 25.58 -11.02 0.25
N ASP A 331 26.89 -10.91 0.44
CA ASP A 331 27.91 -11.95 0.40
C ASP A 331 28.26 -12.54 1.77
N TRP A 332 27.32 -12.50 2.74
CA TRP A 332 27.55 -12.92 4.13
C TRP A 332 28.20 -14.30 4.26
N THR A 333 27.74 -15.28 3.47
CA THR A 333 28.26 -16.67 3.54
C THR A 333 29.74 -16.75 3.12
N ASP A 334 30.15 -15.95 2.12
CA ASP A 334 31.56 -15.91 1.68
C ASP A 334 32.44 -15.26 2.73
N ARG A 335 32.00 -14.14 3.31
CA ARG A 335 32.73 -13.44 4.39
C ARG A 335 32.93 -14.31 5.63
N ILE A 336 31.88 -15.06 6.01
CA ILE A 336 31.97 -15.98 7.12
C ILE A 336 32.93 -17.13 6.80
N ALA A 337 32.92 -17.65 5.57
CA ALA A 337 33.91 -18.68 5.15
C ALA A 337 35.36 -18.15 5.21
N GLU A 338 35.56 -16.86 4.98
CA GLU A 338 36.86 -16.17 5.12
C GLU A 338 37.18 -15.75 6.56
N GLN A 339 36.29 -16.11 7.51
CA GLN A 339 36.44 -15.81 8.96
C GLN A 339 36.46 -14.30 9.28
N GLU A 340 35.76 -13.50 8.44
CA GLU A 340 35.60 -12.08 8.75
C GLU A 340 34.74 -11.89 10.01
N LYS A 341 35.14 -10.94 10.84
CA LYS A 341 34.33 -10.50 11.98
C LYS A 341 33.40 -9.36 11.53
N LEU A 342 32.14 -9.66 11.40
CA LEU A 342 31.16 -8.72 10.92
C LEU A 342 30.49 -7.97 12.08
N GLU A 343 30.11 -6.72 11.82
CA GLU A 343 29.30 -5.89 12.71
C GLU A 343 28.01 -5.50 11.97
N LEU A 344 26.88 -5.60 12.66
CA LEU A 344 25.58 -5.34 12.04
C LEU A 344 25.32 -3.84 11.91
N TYR A 345 25.89 -3.22 10.89
CA TYR A 345 25.61 -1.84 10.52
C TYR A 345 25.74 -1.63 9.00
N ILE A 346 25.12 -0.58 8.50
CA ILE A 346 25.18 -0.17 7.11
C ILE A 346 25.50 1.33 7.07
N ALA A 347 26.50 1.75 6.30
CA ALA A 347 26.75 3.17 6.08
C ALA A 347 25.67 3.78 5.17
N SER A 348 25.25 5.01 5.42
CA SER A 348 24.11 5.66 4.75
C SER A 348 24.28 5.78 3.22
N ASP A 349 25.51 5.78 2.72
CA ASP A 349 25.84 5.84 1.29
C ASP A 349 25.82 4.48 0.58
N LYS A 350 25.53 3.38 1.28
CA LYS A 350 25.68 2.01 0.76
C LYS A 350 24.42 1.38 0.15
N ARG A 351 23.28 2.04 0.23
CA ARG A 351 22.00 1.49 -0.24
C ARG A 351 22.09 0.85 -1.64
N GLU A 352 22.59 1.60 -2.62
CA GLU A 352 22.67 1.13 -4.01
C GLU A 352 23.70 0.01 -4.19
N THR A 353 24.88 0.15 -3.56
CA THR A 353 25.94 -0.85 -3.62
C THR A 353 25.51 -2.20 -3.03
N LEU A 354 24.69 -2.16 -1.99
CA LEU A 354 24.11 -3.34 -1.33
C LEU A 354 22.82 -3.83 -1.99
N THR A 355 22.38 -3.16 -3.05
CA THR A 355 21.15 -3.50 -3.78
C THR A 355 19.95 -3.59 -2.82
N ILE A 356 19.77 -2.58 -1.95
CA ILE A 356 18.65 -2.52 -1.01
C ILE A 356 17.57 -1.62 -1.63
N PRO A 357 16.36 -2.14 -1.88
CA PRO A 357 15.23 -1.34 -2.37
C PRO A 357 14.89 -0.19 -1.42
N GLU A 358 14.45 0.95 -1.97
CA GLU A 358 14.15 2.15 -1.19
C GLU A 358 13.11 1.91 -0.07
N PRO A 359 11.99 1.18 -0.30
CA PRO A 359 11.04 0.90 0.78
C PRO A 359 11.66 0.08 1.91
N LEU A 360 12.51 -0.91 1.59
CA LEU A 360 13.23 -1.69 2.59
C LEU A 360 14.27 -0.83 3.33
N TRP A 361 14.93 0.10 2.64
CA TRP A 361 15.89 1.02 3.24
C TRP A 361 15.27 1.89 4.34
N ARG A 362 14.01 2.32 4.12
CA ARG A 362 13.22 3.10 5.09
C ARG A 362 12.46 2.25 6.10
N PHE A 363 12.51 0.93 5.97
CA PHE A 363 11.86 0.06 6.93
C PHE A 363 12.63 0.08 8.25
N SER A 364 11.93 0.25 9.37
CA SER A 364 12.52 0.44 10.70
C SER A 364 13.63 -0.56 11.04
N LEU A 365 13.48 -1.80 10.57
CA LEU A 365 14.48 -2.86 10.74
C LEU A 365 15.83 -2.53 10.10
N VAL A 366 15.82 -1.92 8.91
CA VAL A 366 17.04 -1.53 8.18
C VAL A 366 17.52 -0.18 8.66
N GLU A 367 16.62 0.76 8.88
CA GLU A 367 16.92 2.09 9.40
C GLU A 367 17.69 2.02 10.73
N ALA A 368 17.32 1.07 11.61
CA ALA A 368 18.05 0.80 12.85
C ALA A 368 19.50 0.30 12.64
N MET A 369 19.84 -0.22 11.46
CA MET A 369 21.20 -0.65 11.09
C MET A 369 22.01 0.45 10.39
N ILE A 370 21.33 1.48 9.85
CA ILE A 370 22.02 2.59 9.17
C ILE A 370 22.72 3.45 10.22
N ARG A 371 24.02 3.57 10.10
CA ARG A 371 24.84 4.34 11.05
C ARG A 371 25.86 5.18 10.30
N ASP A 372 25.73 6.46 10.52
CA ASP A 372 26.81 7.41 10.34
C ASP A 372 27.55 7.70 11.68
N VAL A 373 27.07 7.06 12.74
CA VAL A 373 27.57 7.21 14.11
C VAL A 373 28.02 5.86 14.64
N ASN A 374 29.33 5.65 14.73
CA ASN A 374 29.88 4.46 15.40
C ASN A 374 29.87 4.64 16.93
N LEU A 375 28.99 3.94 17.62
CA LEU A 375 28.86 3.94 19.08
C LEU A 375 29.75 2.88 19.74
N THR A 376 30.38 1.99 18.96
CA THR A 376 31.23 0.92 19.49
C THR A 376 32.46 1.51 20.21
N GLY A 377 32.65 1.14 21.47
CA GLY A 377 33.77 1.61 22.29
C GLY A 377 33.68 3.07 22.76
N LYS A 378 32.57 3.77 22.48
CA LYS A 378 32.36 5.14 22.97
C LYS A 378 32.14 5.18 24.48
N LYS A 379 32.57 6.28 25.11
CA LYS A 379 32.38 6.52 26.53
C LYS A 379 31.21 7.45 26.78
N PHE A 380 30.33 7.08 27.73
CA PHE A 380 29.14 7.83 28.06
C PHE A 380 29.31 8.60 29.39
N LYS A 381 28.67 9.76 29.47
CA LYS A 381 28.56 10.54 30.71
C LYS A 381 27.49 9.91 31.59
N SER A 382 27.82 9.64 32.86
CA SER A 382 26.80 9.17 33.82
C SER A 382 25.72 10.25 34.02
N GLY A 383 24.47 9.82 34.11
CA GLY A 383 23.31 10.70 34.30
C GLY A 383 22.03 10.07 33.74
N ALA A 384 20.91 10.73 33.96
CA ALA A 384 19.59 10.37 33.38
C ALA A 384 19.33 11.24 32.15
N TYR A 385 18.89 10.62 31.09
CA TYR A 385 18.56 11.25 29.81
C TYR A 385 17.12 10.86 29.45
N GLN A 386 16.27 11.88 29.31
CA GLN A 386 14.87 11.71 28.93
C GLN A 386 14.70 11.90 27.44
N GLU A 387 14.01 10.96 26.81
CA GLU A 387 13.66 11.00 25.39
C GLU A 387 12.17 10.74 25.21
N ASN A 388 11.57 11.52 24.33
CA ASN A 388 10.18 11.33 23.90
C ASN A 388 10.21 10.65 22.52
N VAL A 389 9.47 9.56 22.38
CA VAL A 389 9.34 8.82 21.12
C VAL A 389 7.87 8.48 20.87
N GLN A 390 7.49 8.46 19.60
CA GLN A 390 6.15 8.07 19.18
C GLN A 390 6.09 6.57 18.92
N ASP A 391 5.04 5.92 19.43
CA ASP A 391 4.65 4.58 19.01
C ASP A 391 3.20 4.59 18.50
N GLU A 392 2.65 3.43 18.14
CA GLU A 392 1.27 3.30 17.65
C GLU A 392 0.21 3.69 18.70
N GLY A 393 0.54 3.68 19.97
CA GLY A 393 -0.34 4.03 21.11
C GLY A 393 -0.25 5.49 21.55
N GLY A 394 0.72 6.25 21.06
CA GLY A 394 0.94 7.65 21.39
C GLY A 394 2.38 7.99 21.76
N GLU A 395 2.59 9.09 22.46
CA GLU A 395 3.91 9.53 22.90
C GLU A 395 4.38 8.75 24.14
N LEU A 396 5.51 8.05 24.00
CA LEU A 396 6.20 7.38 25.10
C LEU A 396 7.32 8.27 25.65
N GLN A 397 7.37 8.45 26.93
CA GLN A 397 8.43 9.17 27.62
C GLN A 397 9.36 8.16 28.30
N ILE A 398 10.59 8.08 27.82
CA ILE A 398 11.58 7.06 28.24
C ILE A 398 12.75 7.76 28.92
N ILE A 399 13.12 7.30 30.10
CA ILE A 399 14.28 7.78 30.86
C ILE A 399 15.38 6.73 30.81
N ILE A 400 16.55 7.08 30.29
CA ILE A 400 17.71 6.21 30.17
C ILE A 400 18.79 6.67 31.15
N HIS A 401 19.19 5.78 32.04
CA HIS A 401 20.27 6.02 33.02
C HIS A 401 21.58 5.43 32.56
N PHE A 402 22.64 6.24 32.56
CA PHE A 402 24.02 5.80 32.27
C PHE A 402 24.85 5.82 33.53
N GLU A 403 25.56 4.72 33.80
CA GLU A 403 26.58 4.62 34.83
C GLU A 403 27.80 3.86 34.31
N GLN A 404 29.03 4.32 34.66
CA GLN A 404 30.28 3.64 34.32
C GLN A 404 30.42 3.21 32.84
N ASN A 405 29.98 4.07 31.90
CA ASN A 405 29.93 3.82 30.46
C ASN A 405 28.95 2.76 30.00
N ARG A 406 27.92 2.43 30.77
CA ARG A 406 26.85 1.50 30.41
C ARG A 406 25.50 2.13 30.60
N VAL A 407 24.56 1.61 29.85
CA VAL A 407 23.15 1.79 30.16
C VAL A 407 22.87 1.02 31.44
N ALA A 408 22.60 1.72 32.53
CA ALA A 408 22.38 1.13 33.84
C ALA A 408 20.91 0.79 34.08
N ASP A 409 20.00 1.59 33.50
CA ASP A 409 18.57 1.38 33.58
C ASP A 409 17.83 2.12 32.47
N ILE A 410 16.63 1.63 32.15
CA ILE A 410 15.69 2.27 31.24
C ILE A 410 14.31 2.23 31.92
N ALA A 411 13.65 3.37 32.07
CA ALA A 411 12.35 3.48 32.72
C ALA A 411 11.33 4.20 31.82
N LEU A 412 10.06 3.82 31.92
CA LEU A 412 8.94 4.55 31.35
C LEU A 412 8.37 5.51 32.40
N ASP A 413 8.12 6.76 31.99
CA ASP A 413 7.59 7.80 32.90
C ASP A 413 6.06 7.91 32.86
N ASN A 414 5.33 6.91 32.38
CA ASN A 414 3.87 6.92 32.31
C ASN A 414 3.24 5.82 33.14
N SER A 415 2.32 6.21 34.03
CA SER A 415 1.59 5.32 34.96
C SER A 415 0.43 4.55 34.33
N ASP A 416 -0.03 4.89 33.14
CA ASP A 416 -1.26 4.38 32.51
C ASP A 416 -1.02 3.49 31.27
N ILE A 417 0.03 2.67 31.32
CA ILE A 417 0.40 1.80 30.20
C ILE A 417 -0.23 0.42 30.36
N ASP A 418 -0.76 -0.13 29.27
CA ASP A 418 -1.31 -1.48 29.16
C ASP A 418 -0.28 -2.54 29.59
N ASP A 419 -0.72 -3.61 30.24
CA ASP A 419 0.15 -4.67 30.74
C ASP A 419 0.91 -5.40 29.62
N SER A 420 0.37 -5.48 28.41
CA SER A 420 1.06 -6.04 27.24
C SER A 420 2.24 -5.18 26.79
N LEU A 421 2.10 -3.86 26.88
CA LEU A 421 3.15 -2.89 26.63
C LEU A 421 4.27 -2.97 27.66
N LYS A 422 3.96 -3.22 28.93
CA LYS A 422 4.96 -3.42 30.01
C LYS A 422 5.81 -4.65 29.76
N ILE A 423 5.20 -5.77 29.36
CA ILE A 423 5.94 -7.02 29.10
C ILE A 423 6.92 -6.84 27.95
N SER A 424 6.50 -6.24 26.86
CA SER A 424 7.39 -6.00 25.69
C SER A 424 8.49 -4.97 26.03
N PHE A 425 8.18 -3.95 26.82
CA PHE A 425 9.13 -2.98 27.32
C PHE A 425 10.22 -3.65 28.19
N ASP A 426 9.83 -4.49 29.15
CA ASP A 426 10.75 -5.18 30.04
C ASP A 426 11.70 -6.11 29.26
N ILE A 427 11.17 -6.82 28.26
CA ILE A 427 11.99 -7.68 27.40
C ILE A 427 13.05 -6.87 26.61
N ILE A 428 12.66 -5.75 26.00
CA ILE A 428 13.58 -4.88 25.26
C ILE A 428 14.58 -4.22 26.21
N ARG A 429 14.10 -3.76 27.37
CA ARG A 429 14.94 -3.19 28.41
C ARG A 429 16.05 -4.16 28.82
N GLU A 430 15.72 -5.40 29.19
CA GLU A 430 16.68 -6.42 29.57
C GLU A 430 17.71 -6.69 28.46
N ARG A 431 17.25 -6.84 27.20
CA ARG A 431 18.14 -7.05 26.06
C ARG A 431 19.16 -5.92 25.90
N ILE A 432 18.72 -4.67 26.05
CA ILE A 432 19.60 -3.49 25.94
C ILE A 432 20.56 -3.43 27.12
N LEU A 433 20.12 -3.72 28.34
CA LEU A 433 20.97 -3.72 29.53
C LEU A 433 22.07 -4.79 29.43
N ASP A 434 21.73 -5.99 28.99
CA ASP A 434 22.65 -7.11 28.82
C ASP A 434 23.73 -6.83 27.78
N THR A 435 23.30 -6.31 26.62
CA THR A 435 24.21 -6.04 25.50
C THR A 435 24.91 -4.69 25.59
N ASN A 436 24.44 -3.80 26.44
CA ASN A 436 24.85 -2.39 26.50
C ASN A 436 24.70 -1.71 25.12
N SER A 437 23.68 -2.09 24.36
CA SER A 437 23.47 -1.65 22.98
C SER A 437 21.99 -1.53 22.68
N PRO A 438 21.55 -0.49 21.99
CA PRO A 438 20.17 -0.40 21.49
C PRO A 438 19.89 -1.35 20.32
N HIS A 439 20.94 -2.03 19.81
CA HIS A 439 20.86 -2.93 18.66
C HIS A 439 20.51 -4.33 19.11
N VAL A 440 19.29 -4.48 19.58
CA VAL A 440 18.69 -5.73 20.00
C VAL A 440 17.45 -6.03 19.15
N ASP A 441 17.05 -7.30 19.08
CA ASP A 441 15.84 -7.66 18.34
C ASP A 441 14.59 -7.10 18.97
N ALA A 442 13.67 -6.66 18.10
CA ALA A 442 12.33 -6.28 18.52
C ALA A 442 11.58 -7.47 19.12
N VAL A 443 10.62 -7.20 19.98
CA VAL A 443 9.71 -8.22 20.51
C VAL A 443 8.66 -8.56 19.45
N THR A 444 8.54 -9.83 19.12
CA THR A 444 7.52 -10.31 18.16
C THR A 444 6.12 -9.90 18.64
N GLY A 445 5.36 -9.23 17.78
CA GLY A 445 4.04 -8.68 18.13
C GLY A 445 4.05 -7.27 18.72
N ALA A 446 5.24 -6.72 19.06
CA ALA A 446 5.43 -5.35 19.57
C ALA A 446 6.60 -4.65 18.89
N THR A 447 6.73 -4.78 17.58
CA THR A 447 7.88 -4.30 16.81
C THR A 447 7.99 -2.77 16.84
N ALA A 448 6.90 -2.04 16.61
CA ALA A 448 6.89 -0.59 16.60
C ALA A 448 7.33 0.00 17.95
N GLN A 449 6.80 -0.53 19.06
CA GLN A 449 7.21 -0.13 20.39
C GLN A 449 8.68 -0.46 20.68
N SER A 450 9.13 -1.65 20.29
CA SER A 450 10.53 -2.06 20.46
C SER A 450 11.48 -1.09 19.74
N GLU A 451 11.13 -0.68 18.52
CA GLU A 451 11.90 0.27 17.72
C GLU A 451 11.88 1.68 18.36
N ALA A 452 10.74 2.13 18.89
CA ALA A 452 10.64 3.40 19.61
C ALA A 452 11.59 3.44 20.81
N ILE A 453 11.64 2.37 21.62
CA ILE A 453 12.54 2.26 22.77
C ILE A 453 14.01 2.27 22.32
N LYS A 454 14.35 1.49 21.30
CA LYS A 454 15.71 1.43 20.74
C LYS A 454 16.17 2.80 20.22
N LYS A 455 15.28 3.53 19.55
CA LYS A 455 15.51 4.90 19.06
C LYS A 455 15.78 5.87 20.22
N ALA A 456 14.98 5.80 21.30
CA ALA A 456 15.22 6.60 22.50
C ALA A 456 16.59 6.35 23.12
N VAL A 457 16.97 5.08 23.27
CA VAL A 457 18.28 4.69 23.84
C VAL A 457 19.42 5.17 22.95
N THR A 458 19.29 5.04 21.63
CA THR A 458 20.27 5.54 20.67
C THR A 458 20.47 7.06 20.82
N LYS A 459 19.37 7.84 20.85
CA LYS A 459 19.41 9.29 21.07
C LYS A 459 20.11 9.65 22.39
N ALA A 460 19.79 8.95 23.47
CA ALA A 460 20.41 9.15 24.76
C ALA A 460 21.91 8.79 24.77
N MET A 461 22.31 7.73 24.10
CA MET A 461 23.72 7.35 23.93
C MET A 461 24.50 8.44 23.17
N VAL A 462 23.94 9.00 22.12
CA VAL A 462 24.53 10.13 21.38
C VAL A 462 24.70 11.34 22.31
N LYS A 463 23.64 11.76 23.02
CA LYS A 463 23.68 12.90 23.95
C LYS A 463 24.65 12.70 25.11
N SER A 464 24.79 11.47 25.60
CA SER A 464 25.65 11.14 26.73
C SER A 464 27.10 10.91 26.36
N SER A 465 27.45 10.80 25.09
CA SER A 465 28.80 10.49 24.63
C SER A 465 29.85 11.51 25.17
N LYS A 466 30.97 11.00 25.67
CA LYS A 466 32.12 11.81 26.10
C LYS A 466 33.07 12.13 24.96
N ASP A 467 33.03 11.31 23.93
CA ASP A 467 33.88 11.46 22.75
C ASP A 467 33.17 12.30 21.72
N ALA A 468 33.88 13.12 20.96
CA ALA A 468 33.28 13.79 19.82
C ALA A 468 32.73 12.71 18.88
N ILE A 469 31.41 12.70 18.71
CA ILE A 469 30.76 11.87 17.71
C ILE A 469 30.94 12.63 16.42
N ILE A 470 31.94 12.23 15.65
CA ILE A 470 32.07 12.68 14.28
C ILE A 470 31.01 11.86 13.51
N ALA A 471 29.91 12.51 13.15
CA ALA A 471 29.09 11.99 12.09
C ALA A 471 29.99 11.91 10.86
N ASP A 472 30.27 10.69 10.41
CA ASP A 472 31.03 10.52 9.18
C ASP A 472 30.17 11.03 8.02
N GLY A 473 30.50 12.24 7.54
CA GLY A 473 30.09 12.74 6.24
C GLY A 473 28.72 13.36 6.04
N GLY A 474 27.82 13.31 6.97
CA GLY A 474 26.61 14.10 6.93
C GLY A 474 26.84 15.47 7.54
N ASN A 475 27.25 16.47 6.74
CA ASN A 475 27.19 17.86 7.16
C ASN A 475 25.74 18.14 7.59
N PRO A 476 25.44 18.46 8.87
CA PRO A 476 24.09 18.88 9.27
C PRO A 476 23.64 20.17 8.57
N ASP A 477 24.58 20.88 7.90
CA ASP A 477 24.33 21.93 6.92
C ASP A 477 24.31 21.44 5.46
N ALA A 478 24.36 20.14 5.17
CA ALA A 478 24.14 19.62 3.83
C ALA A 478 22.67 19.88 3.45
N ARG A 479 22.41 21.07 2.93
CA ARG A 479 21.13 21.44 2.34
C ARG A 479 20.82 20.40 1.27
N ARG A 480 19.78 19.58 1.50
CA ARG A 480 19.23 18.80 0.39
C ARG A 480 18.97 19.75 -0.77
N GLU A 481 19.37 19.36 -1.96
CA GLU A 481 19.26 20.20 -3.15
C GLU A 481 18.63 19.39 -4.28
N ALA A 482 17.65 19.97 -4.95
CA ALA A 482 17.03 19.43 -6.15
C ALA A 482 16.91 20.55 -7.20
N ASP A 483 16.91 20.19 -8.47
CA ASP A 483 16.59 21.16 -9.54
C ASP A 483 15.12 21.56 -9.47
N VAL A 484 14.25 20.57 -9.24
CA VAL A 484 12.80 20.70 -9.10
C VAL A 484 12.31 19.97 -7.84
N VAL A 485 11.53 20.64 -7.03
CA VAL A 485 10.77 20.01 -5.94
C VAL A 485 9.31 19.90 -6.32
N VAL A 486 8.74 18.68 -6.24
CA VAL A 486 7.32 18.43 -6.45
C VAL A 486 6.64 18.27 -5.10
N ILE A 487 5.58 19.03 -4.85
CA ILE A 487 4.83 19.02 -3.60
C ILE A 487 3.50 18.30 -3.82
N GLY A 488 3.37 17.10 -3.29
CA GLY A 488 2.24 16.19 -3.44
C GLY A 488 2.53 15.04 -4.41
N SER A 489 2.19 13.83 -4.00
CA SER A 489 2.41 12.56 -4.72
C SER A 489 1.14 11.97 -5.34
N GLY A 490 0.13 12.80 -5.64
CA GLY A 490 -1.02 12.43 -6.47
C GLY A 490 -0.61 12.27 -7.94
N GLY A 491 -1.53 11.84 -8.81
CA GLY A 491 -1.24 11.59 -10.23
C GLY A 491 -0.56 12.76 -10.95
N ALA A 492 -0.94 14.02 -10.65
CA ALA A 492 -0.30 15.19 -11.24
C ALA A 492 1.16 15.35 -10.79
N GLY A 493 1.43 15.16 -9.50
CA GLY A 493 2.80 15.25 -8.97
C GLY A 493 3.69 14.13 -9.49
N LEU A 494 3.18 12.91 -9.57
CA LEU A 494 3.91 11.77 -10.11
C LEU A 494 4.24 11.96 -11.60
N ALA A 495 3.26 12.36 -12.42
CA ALA A 495 3.49 12.65 -13.84
C ALA A 495 4.51 13.79 -14.04
N ALA A 496 4.39 14.85 -13.22
CA ALA A 496 5.32 16.00 -13.25
C ALA A 496 6.76 15.58 -12.85
N ALA A 497 6.90 14.75 -11.84
CA ALA A 497 8.19 14.28 -11.36
C ALA A 497 8.90 13.40 -12.40
N ILE A 498 8.18 12.45 -13.00
CA ILE A 498 8.68 11.58 -14.06
C ILE A 498 9.13 12.43 -15.25
N GLN A 499 8.26 13.30 -15.73
CA GLN A 499 8.57 14.14 -16.89
C GLN A 499 9.74 15.10 -16.64
N ALA A 500 9.82 15.70 -15.46
CA ALA A 500 10.95 16.59 -15.12
C ALA A 500 12.27 15.80 -15.05
N SER A 501 12.24 14.58 -14.58
CA SER A 501 13.41 13.69 -14.56
C SER A 501 13.82 13.26 -15.95
N GLU A 502 12.88 12.92 -16.84
CA GLU A 502 13.17 12.63 -18.27
C GLU A 502 13.83 13.83 -18.97
N GLU A 503 13.44 15.04 -18.58
CA GLU A 503 14.09 16.26 -19.04
C GLU A 503 15.47 16.51 -18.39
N GLY A 504 15.97 15.59 -17.54
CA GLY A 504 17.28 15.60 -16.91
C GLY A 504 17.40 16.51 -15.69
N ALA A 505 16.31 16.85 -15.03
CA ALA A 505 16.32 17.53 -13.73
C ALA A 505 16.46 16.54 -12.58
N ARG A 506 17.21 16.89 -11.53
CA ARG A 506 17.16 16.17 -10.26
C ARG A 506 15.89 16.56 -9.51
N VAL A 507 15.04 15.58 -9.24
CA VAL A 507 13.71 15.79 -8.68
C VAL A 507 13.61 15.18 -7.28
N ILE A 508 12.95 15.91 -6.35
CA ILE A 508 12.48 15.38 -5.07
C ILE A 508 10.97 15.57 -5.00
N VAL A 509 10.24 14.51 -4.67
CA VAL A 509 8.79 14.57 -4.38
C VAL A 509 8.58 14.61 -2.88
N ILE A 510 7.71 15.50 -2.40
CA ILE A 510 7.37 15.64 -0.98
C ILE A 510 5.90 15.32 -0.78
N GLU A 511 5.60 14.39 0.09
CA GLU A 511 4.26 13.95 0.44
C GLU A 511 4.05 14.00 1.95
N LYS A 512 3.01 14.70 2.41
CA LYS A 512 2.69 14.81 3.84
C LYS A 512 2.03 13.56 4.43
N MET A 513 1.49 12.70 3.58
CA MET A 513 0.84 11.46 4.00
C MET A 513 1.84 10.30 3.98
N PRO A 514 1.56 9.23 4.75
CA PRO A 514 2.43 8.05 4.77
C PRO A 514 2.34 7.20 3.49
N VAL A 515 1.48 7.58 2.54
CA VAL A 515 1.23 6.81 1.31
C VAL A 515 1.19 7.72 0.08
N ILE A 516 1.70 7.20 -1.03
CA ILE A 516 1.67 7.84 -2.35
C ILE A 516 0.30 7.62 -3.01
N GLY A 517 -0.15 8.57 -3.83
CA GLY A 517 -1.30 8.40 -4.73
C GLY A 517 -2.45 9.39 -4.54
N GLY A 518 -2.63 9.96 -3.34
CA GLY A 518 -3.67 10.96 -3.05
C GLY A 518 -5.08 10.52 -3.52
N ASN A 519 -5.90 11.47 -3.99
CA ASN A 519 -7.23 11.17 -4.52
C ASN A 519 -7.21 10.35 -5.83
N THR A 520 -6.10 10.36 -6.55
CA THR A 520 -5.98 9.65 -7.83
C THR A 520 -6.22 8.14 -7.65
N ILE A 521 -5.74 7.54 -6.55
CA ILE A 521 -5.91 6.11 -6.27
C ILE A 521 -7.39 5.69 -6.17
N LYS A 522 -8.29 6.62 -5.82
CA LYS A 522 -9.72 6.40 -5.69
C LYS A 522 -10.50 6.60 -6.99
N ALA A 523 -9.85 6.98 -8.09
CA ALA A 523 -10.51 7.25 -9.35
C ALA A 523 -11.09 5.96 -9.97
N SER A 524 -12.40 5.91 -10.13
CA SER A 524 -13.12 4.73 -10.63
C SER A 524 -13.45 4.78 -12.12
N ALA A 525 -13.54 5.98 -12.71
CA ALA A 525 -14.01 6.14 -14.09
C ALA A 525 -12.94 5.77 -15.13
N GLY A 526 -12.08 6.70 -15.48
CA GLY A 526 -11.07 6.57 -16.53
C GLY A 526 -10.52 7.94 -16.90
N MET A 527 -9.76 8.03 -17.98
CA MET A 527 -9.15 9.24 -18.53
C MET A 527 -9.83 9.63 -19.84
N ASN A 528 -10.34 10.86 -19.96
CA ASN A 528 -10.95 11.33 -21.19
C ASN A 528 -9.91 11.82 -22.20
N ALA A 529 -10.03 11.32 -23.45
CA ALA A 529 -9.19 11.77 -24.56
C ALA A 529 -9.92 11.60 -25.90
N ALA A 530 -9.79 12.56 -26.80
CA ALA A 530 -10.35 12.52 -28.15
C ALA A 530 -9.26 12.25 -29.18
N GLY A 531 -9.58 11.55 -30.26
CA GLY A 531 -8.69 11.32 -31.40
C GLY A 531 -7.60 10.27 -31.14
N THR A 532 -7.83 9.37 -30.19
CA THR A 532 -6.86 8.31 -29.84
C THR A 532 -6.86 7.15 -30.82
N VAL A 533 -5.76 6.41 -30.89
CA VAL A 533 -5.65 5.18 -31.66
C VAL A 533 -6.68 4.13 -31.23
N PHE A 534 -7.04 4.08 -29.95
CA PHE A 534 -8.01 3.16 -29.40
C PHE A 534 -9.45 3.47 -29.89
N GLN A 535 -9.79 4.76 -30.01
CA GLN A 535 -11.08 5.18 -30.62
C GLN A 535 -11.10 4.82 -32.11
N GLN A 536 -10.02 5.11 -32.85
CA GLN A 536 -9.93 4.81 -34.29
C GLN A 536 -10.09 3.30 -34.57
N ASN A 537 -9.45 2.45 -33.77
CA ASN A 537 -9.56 0.99 -33.88
C ASN A 537 -10.97 0.45 -33.63
N ARG A 538 -11.80 1.21 -32.89
CA ARG A 538 -13.21 0.86 -32.61
C ARG A 538 -14.20 1.58 -33.54
N GLY A 539 -13.72 2.39 -34.48
CA GLY A 539 -14.58 3.15 -35.38
C GLY A 539 -15.35 4.28 -34.70
N ILE A 540 -14.85 4.78 -33.56
CA ILE A 540 -15.47 5.89 -32.80
C ILE A 540 -14.97 7.19 -33.41
N GLU A 541 -15.91 7.97 -33.96
CA GLU A 541 -15.62 9.32 -34.47
C GLU A 541 -15.73 10.33 -33.35
N ASP A 542 -14.61 10.98 -33.02
CA ASP A 542 -14.51 12.02 -32.00
C ASP A 542 -13.57 13.14 -32.46
N SER A 543 -13.66 14.31 -31.85
CA SER A 543 -12.80 15.45 -32.17
C SER A 543 -12.48 16.31 -30.96
N HIS A 544 -11.32 16.98 -31.02
CA HIS A 544 -10.93 17.99 -30.00
C HIS A 544 -12.00 19.10 -29.89
N THR A 545 -12.61 19.50 -31.01
CA THR A 545 -13.68 20.51 -31.01
C THR A 545 -14.93 20.05 -30.28
N LEU A 546 -15.35 18.80 -30.46
CA LEU A 546 -16.49 18.24 -29.73
C LEU A 546 -16.16 18.15 -28.22
N PHE A 547 -15.00 17.63 -27.90
CA PHE A 547 -14.54 17.51 -26.50
C PHE A 547 -14.43 18.88 -25.81
N TYR A 548 -13.91 19.90 -26.51
CA TYR A 548 -13.83 21.28 -26.05
C TYR A 548 -15.23 21.85 -25.74
N ASN A 549 -16.16 21.74 -26.68
CA ASN A 549 -17.50 22.27 -26.53
C ASN A 549 -18.29 21.62 -25.37
N GLU A 550 -18.16 20.30 -25.21
CA GLU A 550 -18.78 19.56 -24.11
C GLU A 550 -18.18 19.94 -22.76
N THR A 551 -16.85 20.11 -22.70
CA THR A 551 -16.15 20.56 -21.49
C THR A 551 -16.61 21.96 -21.07
N LEU A 552 -16.68 22.90 -22.00
CA LEU A 552 -17.19 24.28 -21.74
C LEU A 552 -18.64 24.27 -21.31
N LYS A 553 -19.49 23.47 -22.00
CA LYS A 553 -20.91 23.33 -21.65
C LYS A 553 -21.10 22.80 -20.23
N SER A 554 -20.38 21.75 -19.87
CA SER A 554 -20.43 21.17 -18.51
C SER A 554 -19.93 22.16 -17.45
N GLY A 555 -18.86 22.89 -17.73
CA GLY A 555 -18.33 23.96 -16.88
C GLY A 555 -19.18 25.23 -16.81
N LYS A 556 -20.40 25.21 -17.42
CA LYS A 556 -21.34 26.33 -17.46
C LYS A 556 -20.68 27.63 -18.01
N GLN A 557 -19.77 27.47 -18.97
CA GLN A 557 -19.00 28.57 -19.62
C GLN A 557 -18.15 29.41 -18.66
N LYS A 558 -17.82 28.88 -17.45
CA LYS A 558 -16.91 29.53 -16.49
C LYS A 558 -15.45 29.13 -16.66
N ASN A 559 -15.19 28.11 -17.47
CA ASN A 559 -13.85 27.64 -17.76
C ASN A 559 -12.96 28.75 -18.38
N ASN A 560 -11.66 28.66 -18.17
CA ASN A 560 -10.71 29.43 -18.98
C ASN A 560 -10.55 28.77 -20.36
N PRO A 561 -10.97 29.42 -21.46
CA PRO A 561 -10.99 28.80 -22.79
C PRO A 561 -9.60 28.36 -23.27
N ALA A 562 -8.53 29.11 -22.91
CA ALA A 562 -7.18 28.76 -23.30
C ALA A 562 -6.68 27.48 -22.61
N LEU A 563 -6.98 27.34 -21.31
CA LEU A 563 -6.64 26.10 -20.57
C LEU A 563 -7.44 24.91 -21.10
N VAL A 564 -8.73 25.07 -21.43
CA VAL A 564 -9.54 23.99 -22.00
C VAL A 564 -9.04 23.59 -23.39
N GLN A 565 -8.63 24.58 -24.20
CA GLN A 565 -8.05 24.28 -25.51
C GLN A 565 -6.76 23.47 -25.37
N TYR A 566 -5.86 23.89 -24.47
CA TYR A 566 -4.64 23.15 -24.18
C TYR A 566 -4.96 21.72 -23.71
N PHE A 567 -5.89 21.60 -22.79
CA PHE A 567 -6.35 20.33 -22.22
C PHE A 567 -6.83 19.34 -23.29
N VAL A 568 -7.73 19.75 -24.17
CA VAL A 568 -8.27 18.85 -25.20
C VAL A 568 -7.26 18.52 -26.31
N ASP A 569 -6.37 19.48 -26.65
CA ASP A 569 -5.38 19.29 -27.69
C ASP A 569 -4.28 18.29 -27.30
N HIS A 570 -4.02 18.12 -25.98
CA HIS A 570 -2.95 17.26 -25.48
C HIS A 570 -3.46 15.97 -24.80
N ALA A 571 -4.78 15.72 -24.81
CA ALA A 571 -5.35 14.55 -24.15
C ALA A 571 -4.91 13.23 -24.79
N SER A 572 -4.89 13.14 -26.14
CA SER A 572 -4.38 11.97 -26.85
C SER A 572 -2.88 11.76 -26.67
N ASP A 573 -2.10 12.85 -26.59
CA ASP A 573 -0.66 12.77 -26.33
C ASP A 573 -0.39 12.24 -24.92
N ALA A 574 -1.22 12.59 -23.94
CA ALA A 574 -1.11 12.08 -22.59
C ALA A 574 -1.45 10.57 -22.50
N ILE A 575 -2.43 10.07 -23.26
CA ILE A 575 -2.68 8.61 -23.40
C ILE A 575 -1.45 7.90 -23.99
N ASN A 576 -0.82 8.50 -25.02
CA ASN A 576 0.38 7.94 -25.62
C ASN A 576 1.58 7.97 -24.66
N TRP A 577 1.70 9.03 -23.86
CA TRP A 577 2.73 9.15 -22.82
C TRP A 577 2.56 8.05 -21.76
N LEU A 578 1.34 7.82 -21.27
CA LEU A 578 1.05 6.72 -20.34
C LEU A 578 1.45 5.37 -20.93
N ALA A 579 1.10 5.09 -22.19
CA ALA A 579 1.47 3.84 -22.86
C ALA A 579 2.99 3.65 -23.00
N GLN A 580 3.75 4.74 -23.23
CA GLN A 580 5.22 4.72 -23.25
C GLN A 580 5.83 4.43 -21.87
N HIS A 581 5.07 4.62 -20.81
CA HIS A 581 5.42 4.32 -19.43
C HIS A 581 4.79 3.03 -18.90
N ASP A 582 4.43 2.11 -19.81
CA ASP A 582 3.81 0.81 -19.49
C ASP A 582 2.45 0.93 -18.77
N ILE A 583 1.73 2.05 -18.99
CA ILE A 583 0.38 2.29 -18.44
C ILE A 583 -0.61 2.37 -19.60
N GLU A 584 -1.18 1.23 -19.98
CA GLU A 584 -2.09 1.15 -21.11
C GLU A 584 -3.56 1.30 -20.69
N LEU A 585 -4.26 2.26 -21.28
CA LEU A 585 -5.69 2.51 -21.09
C LEU A 585 -6.44 2.19 -22.39
N SER A 586 -6.56 0.90 -22.71
CA SER A 586 -7.05 0.41 -24.01
C SER A 586 -8.57 0.16 -24.07
N ASP A 587 -9.25 0.05 -22.92
CA ASP A 587 -10.72 -0.04 -22.91
C ASP A 587 -11.35 1.36 -22.95
N ILE A 588 -12.52 1.48 -23.58
CA ILE A 588 -13.20 2.78 -23.77
C ILE A 588 -14.65 2.67 -23.35
N THR A 589 -15.11 3.69 -22.63
CA THR A 589 -16.50 3.80 -22.18
C THR A 589 -16.99 5.26 -22.25
N THR A 590 -18.26 5.47 -21.97
CA THR A 590 -18.88 6.80 -21.86
C THR A 590 -19.03 7.19 -20.40
N THR A 591 -18.84 8.47 -20.08
CA THR A 591 -19.26 9.07 -18.81
C THR A 591 -20.34 10.13 -19.03
N GLY A 592 -21.09 10.45 -17.97
CA GLY A 592 -22.19 11.42 -18.06
C GLY A 592 -21.71 12.80 -18.55
N GLY A 593 -22.48 13.42 -19.44
CA GLY A 593 -22.16 14.72 -20.03
C GLY A 593 -21.39 14.67 -21.35
N MET A 594 -21.13 13.47 -21.89
CA MET A 594 -20.50 13.25 -23.20
C MET A 594 -21.45 12.60 -24.20
N SER A 595 -21.24 12.91 -25.46
CA SER A 595 -22.05 12.34 -26.57
C SER A 595 -21.37 11.17 -27.27
N VAL A 596 -20.08 10.91 -26.99
CA VAL A 596 -19.29 9.82 -27.58
C VAL A 596 -18.44 9.10 -26.52
N ASP A 597 -18.08 7.88 -26.82
CA ASP A 597 -17.19 7.09 -25.98
C ASP A 597 -15.75 7.63 -26.06
N ARG A 598 -15.27 8.24 -24.97
CA ARG A 598 -13.91 8.81 -24.90
C ARG A 598 -13.20 8.60 -23.58
N THR A 599 -13.81 7.89 -22.64
CA THR A 599 -13.22 7.60 -21.35
C THR A 599 -12.37 6.33 -21.43
N HIS A 600 -11.06 6.48 -21.44
CA HIS A 600 -10.09 5.38 -21.55
C HIS A 600 -9.84 4.77 -20.17
N ARG A 601 -9.82 3.44 -20.11
CA ARG A 601 -9.71 2.62 -18.90
C ARG A 601 -8.68 1.52 -19.10
N PRO A 602 -8.16 0.90 -18.01
CA PRO A 602 -7.43 -0.35 -18.10
C PRO A 602 -8.25 -1.43 -18.82
N ALA A 603 -7.59 -2.42 -19.38
CA ALA A 603 -8.23 -3.57 -20.02
C ALA A 603 -9.28 -4.20 -19.08
N ASN A 604 -10.35 -4.77 -19.67
CA ASN A 604 -11.46 -5.39 -18.94
C ASN A 604 -12.30 -4.42 -18.06
N GLY A 605 -12.22 -3.12 -18.30
CA GLY A 605 -13.06 -2.14 -17.63
C GLY A 605 -12.74 -1.90 -16.16
N ALA A 606 -11.54 -2.25 -15.71
CA ALA A 606 -11.09 -2.01 -14.35
C ALA A 606 -11.05 -0.51 -13.98
N ALA A 607 -11.12 -0.19 -12.69
CA ALA A 607 -10.96 1.18 -12.19
C ALA A 607 -9.56 1.72 -12.52
N VAL A 608 -9.48 2.99 -12.96
CA VAL A 608 -8.23 3.57 -13.42
C VAL A 608 -7.25 3.92 -12.28
N GLY A 609 -7.75 4.25 -11.08
CA GLY A 609 -6.96 4.91 -10.04
C GLY A 609 -5.78 4.11 -9.53
N GLY A 610 -6.03 2.92 -9.00
CA GLY A 610 -4.97 2.04 -8.49
C GLY A 610 -3.99 1.62 -9.60
N TYR A 611 -4.50 1.27 -10.78
CA TYR A 611 -3.69 0.90 -11.94
C TYR A 611 -2.75 2.04 -12.38
N LEU A 612 -3.29 3.25 -12.52
CA LEU A 612 -2.53 4.44 -12.91
C LEU A 612 -1.44 4.79 -11.88
N VAL A 613 -1.80 4.82 -10.59
CA VAL A 613 -0.85 5.15 -9.52
C VAL A 613 0.27 4.12 -9.44
N SER A 614 -0.07 2.82 -9.51
CA SER A 614 0.93 1.75 -9.52
C SER A 614 1.92 1.88 -10.69
N GLY A 615 1.41 2.18 -11.88
CA GLY A 615 2.25 2.40 -13.05
C GLY A 615 3.16 3.64 -12.92
N LEU A 616 2.64 4.75 -12.37
CA LEU A 616 3.41 5.96 -12.12
C LEU A 616 4.51 5.74 -11.04
N ILE A 617 4.21 5.02 -9.96
CA ILE A 617 5.21 4.65 -8.93
C ILE A 617 6.33 3.80 -9.55
N LYS A 618 5.98 2.84 -10.42
CA LYS A 618 6.96 2.05 -11.15
C LYS A 618 7.96 2.93 -11.94
N ASN A 619 7.44 3.98 -12.56
CA ASN A 619 8.28 4.91 -13.30
C ASN A 619 9.08 5.86 -12.39
N LEU A 620 8.59 6.26 -11.22
CA LEU A 620 9.41 6.96 -10.23
C LEU A 620 10.68 6.16 -9.88
N ASN A 621 10.51 4.86 -9.63
CA ASN A 621 11.63 3.96 -9.31
C ASN A 621 12.60 3.82 -10.49
N LYS A 622 12.07 3.72 -11.70
CA LYS A 622 12.88 3.64 -12.93
C LYS A 622 13.80 4.86 -13.12
N TYR A 623 13.34 6.05 -12.69
CA TYR A 623 14.09 7.30 -12.80
C TYR A 623 14.81 7.68 -11.49
N ASN A 624 14.82 6.82 -10.47
CA ASN A 624 15.45 7.05 -9.16
C ASN A 624 15.00 8.39 -8.52
N ILE A 625 13.70 8.69 -8.58
CA ILE A 625 13.14 9.92 -8.02
C ILE A 625 12.94 9.73 -6.52
N GLU A 626 13.57 10.57 -5.70
CA GLU A 626 13.44 10.57 -4.26
C GLU A 626 12.03 11.03 -3.84
N VAL A 627 11.36 10.27 -2.94
CA VAL A 627 10.07 10.64 -2.36
C VAL A 627 10.21 10.75 -0.84
N LEU A 628 9.89 11.93 -0.30
CA LEU A 628 9.83 12.18 1.14
C LEU A 628 8.39 12.06 1.60
N LEU A 629 8.04 10.93 2.23
CA LEU A 629 6.75 10.70 2.86
C LEU A 629 6.69 11.38 4.23
N GLU A 630 5.47 11.51 4.79
CA GLU A 630 5.23 12.10 6.12
C GLU A 630 5.94 13.44 6.33
N THR A 631 6.20 14.14 5.22
CA THR A 631 6.94 15.39 5.18
C THR A 631 6.05 16.51 4.65
N SER A 632 5.77 17.48 5.49
CA SER A 632 4.92 18.63 5.16
C SER A 632 5.74 19.81 4.70
N VAL A 633 5.36 20.41 3.56
CA VAL A 633 5.90 21.71 3.15
C VAL A 633 5.17 22.82 3.89
N THR A 634 5.92 23.63 4.64
CA THR A 634 5.38 24.75 5.44
C THR A 634 5.63 26.12 4.81
N GLY A 635 6.48 26.21 3.78
CA GLY A 635 6.73 27.45 3.08
C GLY A 635 7.55 27.31 1.81
N ILE A 636 7.30 28.18 0.85
CA ILE A 636 8.11 28.35 -0.37
C ILE A 636 8.98 29.59 -0.17
N VAL A 637 10.29 29.42 -0.23
CA VAL A 637 11.25 30.50 -0.02
C VAL A 637 11.57 31.17 -1.36
N GLN A 638 11.48 32.50 -1.36
CA GLN A 638 11.83 33.32 -2.51
C GLN A 638 12.95 34.30 -2.19
N GLU A 639 13.87 34.48 -3.15
CA GLU A 639 14.84 35.56 -3.14
C GLU A 639 14.68 36.39 -4.42
N LYS A 640 14.47 37.70 -4.24
CA LYS A 640 14.23 38.62 -5.37
C LYS A 640 13.10 38.16 -6.32
N GLY A 641 12.02 37.63 -5.74
CA GLY A 641 10.84 37.11 -6.48
C GLY A 641 11.06 35.81 -7.23
N LYS A 642 12.13 35.09 -6.96
CA LYS A 642 12.40 33.76 -7.55
C LYS A 642 12.42 32.67 -6.45
N VAL A 643 11.86 31.52 -6.72
CA VAL A 643 11.96 30.36 -5.83
C VAL A 643 13.42 29.93 -5.66
N THR A 644 13.83 29.68 -4.41
CA THR A 644 15.19 29.26 -4.06
C THR A 644 15.24 28.06 -3.12
N ALA A 645 14.16 27.79 -2.37
CA ALA A 645 14.06 26.62 -1.48
C ALA A 645 12.60 26.35 -1.10
N VAL A 646 12.36 25.19 -0.51
CA VAL A 646 11.15 24.90 0.26
C VAL A 646 11.52 24.61 1.70
N ARG A 647 10.67 25.04 2.64
CA ARG A 647 10.75 24.70 4.05
C ARG A 647 9.88 23.48 4.29
N VAL A 648 10.45 22.47 4.93
CA VAL A 648 9.76 21.22 5.22
C VAL A 648 9.84 20.89 6.70
N VAL A 649 8.83 20.15 7.17
CA VAL A 649 8.77 19.57 8.51
C VAL A 649 8.45 18.09 8.33
N ASN A 650 9.30 17.22 8.87
CA ASN A 650 9.08 15.77 8.87
C ASN A 650 8.14 15.34 10.01
N ASP A 651 7.86 14.06 10.12
CA ASP A 651 7.05 13.45 11.19
C ASP A 651 7.65 13.64 12.60
N GLU A 652 8.97 13.81 12.70
CA GLU A 652 9.67 14.14 13.95
C GLU A 652 9.59 15.63 14.33
N HIS A 653 8.84 16.44 13.60
CA HIS A 653 8.72 17.90 13.76
C HIS A 653 10.03 18.66 13.55
N GLU A 654 10.98 18.07 12.84
CA GLU A 654 12.23 18.73 12.49
C GLU A 654 12.06 19.61 11.25
N GLU A 655 12.40 20.89 11.38
CA GLU A 655 12.38 21.82 10.24
C GLU A 655 13.70 21.74 9.45
N SER A 656 13.59 21.65 8.15
CA SER A 656 14.73 21.73 7.24
C SER A 656 14.42 22.50 5.96
N LEU A 657 15.45 22.83 5.19
CA LEU A 657 15.32 23.53 3.91
C LEU A 657 15.84 22.61 2.80
N ILE A 658 15.05 22.48 1.74
CA ILE A 658 15.47 21.83 0.50
C ILE A 658 15.70 22.94 -0.51
N ALA A 659 16.96 23.13 -0.92
CA ALA A 659 17.29 24.11 -1.94
C ALA A 659 16.77 23.64 -3.29
N THR A 660 16.10 24.55 -4.04
CA THR A 660 15.56 24.21 -5.37
C THR A 660 15.47 25.46 -6.25
N LYS A 661 15.44 25.25 -7.55
CA LYS A 661 15.27 26.33 -8.53
C LYS A 661 13.80 26.49 -8.95
N ALA A 662 13.01 25.41 -8.87
CA ALA A 662 11.60 25.41 -9.21
C ALA A 662 10.79 24.51 -8.28
N VAL A 663 9.54 24.88 -8.04
CA VAL A 663 8.56 24.04 -7.34
C VAL A 663 7.38 23.74 -8.24
N ILE A 664 6.86 22.51 -8.16
CA ILE A 664 5.60 22.10 -8.77
C ILE A 664 4.64 21.75 -7.65
N VAL A 665 3.57 22.49 -7.49
CA VAL A 665 2.56 22.23 -6.46
C VAL A 665 1.44 21.40 -7.06
N ALA A 666 1.27 20.16 -6.54
CA ALA A 666 0.33 19.15 -7.03
C ALA A 666 -0.42 18.46 -5.88
N THR A 667 -0.84 19.27 -4.90
CA THR A 667 -1.34 18.81 -3.58
C THR A 667 -2.82 18.44 -3.56
N GLY A 668 -3.49 18.49 -4.70
CA GLY A 668 -4.94 18.33 -4.78
C GLY A 668 -5.71 19.56 -4.26
N GLY A 669 -7.03 19.41 -4.15
CA GLY A 669 -7.92 20.47 -3.73
C GLY A 669 -8.07 20.60 -2.20
N PHE A 670 -9.24 21.10 -1.76
CA PHE A 670 -9.50 21.38 -0.34
C PHE A 670 -10.77 20.71 0.22
N SER A 671 -11.30 19.72 -0.47
CA SER A 671 -12.56 19.04 -0.11
C SER A 671 -12.55 18.28 1.23
N ALA A 672 -11.38 17.98 1.80
CA ALA A 672 -11.26 17.44 3.16
C ALA A 672 -11.05 18.52 4.25
N ASN A 673 -11.08 19.80 3.89
CA ASN A 673 -11.00 20.92 4.81
C ASN A 673 -12.38 21.56 4.98
N GLN A 674 -13.18 21.05 5.91
CA GLN A 674 -14.55 21.50 6.14
C GLN A 674 -14.64 23.02 6.35
N ALA A 675 -13.74 23.62 7.12
CA ALA A 675 -13.74 25.07 7.34
C ALA A 675 -13.51 25.86 6.04
N MET A 676 -12.69 25.36 5.14
CA MET A 676 -12.44 25.99 3.84
C MET A 676 -13.64 25.79 2.90
N VAL A 677 -14.23 24.59 2.89
CA VAL A 677 -15.48 24.33 2.14
C VAL A 677 -16.59 25.25 2.62
N GLU A 678 -16.85 25.34 3.92
CA GLU A 678 -17.90 26.20 4.50
C GLU A 678 -17.66 27.68 4.23
N SER A 679 -16.40 28.14 4.20
CA SER A 679 -16.09 29.55 3.89
C SER A 679 -16.49 29.99 2.49
N TYR A 680 -16.44 29.08 1.51
CA TYR A 680 -16.83 29.33 0.13
C TYR A 680 -18.27 28.87 -0.20
N ARG A 681 -18.74 27.80 0.47
CA ARG A 681 -20.06 27.18 0.27
C ARG A 681 -20.68 26.82 1.63
N PRO A 682 -21.29 27.83 2.33
CA PRO A 682 -21.92 27.60 3.65
C PRO A 682 -23.04 26.55 3.62
N ASP A 683 -23.66 26.35 2.47
CA ASP A 683 -24.71 25.36 2.22
C ASP A 683 -24.20 23.91 2.25
N LEU A 684 -22.89 23.68 2.14
CA LEU A 684 -22.27 22.38 2.25
C LEU A 684 -21.77 22.04 3.65
N LYS A 685 -22.20 22.80 4.66
CA LYS A 685 -21.86 22.54 6.05
C LYS A 685 -22.33 21.16 6.49
N GLY A 686 -21.42 20.37 7.05
CA GLY A 686 -21.71 19.02 7.56
C GLY A 686 -21.70 17.92 6.50
N PHE A 687 -21.50 18.25 5.20
CA PHE A 687 -21.36 17.22 4.17
C PHE A 687 -20.09 16.41 4.37
N VAL A 688 -20.20 15.10 4.26
CA VAL A 688 -19.02 14.21 4.20
C VAL A 688 -18.22 14.45 2.93
N THR A 689 -17.01 13.92 2.85
CA THR A 689 -16.21 14.02 1.63
C THR A 689 -15.76 12.64 1.15
N THR A 690 -15.81 12.41 -0.15
CA THR A 690 -15.27 11.21 -0.79
C THR A 690 -13.73 11.26 -0.90
N ASN A 691 -13.13 12.35 -0.51
CA ASN A 691 -11.73 12.63 -0.70
C ASN A 691 -10.85 12.03 0.39
N HIS A 692 -9.59 11.92 0.04
CA HIS A 692 -8.51 11.56 0.96
C HIS A 692 -8.28 12.67 1.99
N LYS A 693 -7.98 12.30 3.25
CA LYS A 693 -7.76 13.25 4.36
C LYS A 693 -6.70 14.33 4.08
N GLY A 694 -5.79 14.05 3.14
CA GLY A 694 -4.76 14.97 2.69
C GLY A 694 -5.24 16.15 1.84
N ALA A 695 -6.45 16.13 1.27
CA ALA A 695 -6.99 17.20 0.41
C ALA A 695 -7.44 18.42 1.24
N THR A 696 -6.50 19.14 1.84
CA THR A 696 -6.75 20.21 2.84
C THR A 696 -6.55 21.63 2.32
N GLY A 697 -6.24 21.82 1.03
CA GLY A 697 -5.96 23.12 0.44
C GLY A 697 -4.60 23.72 0.83
N GLY A 698 -3.70 22.92 1.39
CA GLY A 698 -2.39 23.41 1.85
C GLY A 698 -1.54 24.00 0.73
N GLY A 699 -1.52 23.40 -0.46
CA GLY A 699 -0.77 23.92 -1.61
C GLY A 699 -1.31 25.25 -2.13
N ILE A 700 -2.64 25.43 -2.13
CA ILE A 700 -3.25 26.73 -2.49
C ILE A 700 -2.70 27.81 -1.55
N ARG A 701 -2.74 27.57 -0.23
CA ARG A 701 -2.23 28.52 0.76
C ARG A 701 -0.73 28.81 0.63
N LEU A 702 0.08 27.79 0.31
CA LEU A 702 1.51 27.97 0.06
C LEU A 702 1.77 28.89 -1.13
N LEU A 703 1.00 28.75 -2.20
CA LEU A 703 1.13 29.58 -3.38
C LEU A 703 0.57 31.00 -3.15
N GLU A 704 -0.54 31.15 -2.41
CA GLU A 704 -1.06 32.48 -2.01
C GLU A 704 -0.03 33.25 -1.18
N GLN A 705 0.73 32.60 -0.30
CA GLN A 705 1.79 33.24 0.49
C GLN A 705 2.88 33.89 -0.36
N ILE A 706 3.11 33.35 -1.58
CA ILE A 706 4.08 33.89 -2.53
C ILE A 706 3.42 34.77 -3.61
N GLY A 707 2.12 35.11 -3.43
CA GLY A 707 1.39 36.06 -4.25
C GLY A 707 0.55 35.47 -5.38
N ALA A 708 0.30 34.16 -5.40
CA ALA A 708 -0.58 33.56 -6.40
C ALA A 708 -2.01 34.10 -6.32
N ASP A 709 -2.66 34.20 -7.47
CA ASP A 709 -4.08 34.47 -7.61
C ASP A 709 -4.89 33.18 -7.61
N THR A 710 -6.14 33.24 -7.19
CA THR A 710 -7.06 32.08 -7.17
C THR A 710 -8.33 32.38 -7.95
N VAL A 711 -8.94 31.34 -8.50
CA VAL A 711 -10.17 31.43 -9.31
C VAL A 711 -11.11 30.27 -8.95
N ASP A 712 -12.42 30.49 -9.15
CA ASP A 712 -13.49 29.48 -9.01
C ASP A 712 -13.60 28.81 -7.61
N MET A 713 -13.08 29.43 -6.56
CA MET A 713 -13.02 28.82 -5.21
C MET A 713 -14.38 28.41 -4.64
N GLY A 714 -15.46 29.07 -5.07
CA GLY A 714 -16.85 28.71 -4.70
C GLY A 714 -17.44 27.58 -5.54
N GLU A 715 -16.76 27.11 -6.58
CA GLU A 715 -17.24 26.02 -7.43
C GLU A 715 -16.82 24.69 -6.83
N ILE A 716 -17.70 24.06 -6.06
CA ILE A 716 -17.45 22.80 -5.36
C ILE A 716 -18.49 21.79 -5.84
N GLN A 717 -18.03 20.69 -6.43
CA GLN A 717 -18.88 19.60 -6.92
C GLN A 717 -19.22 18.64 -5.79
N THR A 718 -20.51 18.33 -5.63
CA THR A 718 -20.99 17.24 -4.79
C THR A 718 -21.23 15.97 -5.63
N HIS A 719 -21.06 14.81 -5.02
CA HIS A 719 -21.51 13.54 -5.57
C HIS A 719 -22.83 13.14 -4.88
N PRO A 720 -23.90 12.84 -5.61
CA PRO A 720 -25.23 12.63 -5.02
C PRO A 720 -25.33 11.36 -4.17
N THR A 721 -24.53 10.36 -4.46
CA THR A 721 -24.64 9.02 -3.86
C THR A 721 -23.39 8.66 -3.09
N VAL A 722 -23.29 9.15 -1.84
CA VAL A 722 -22.23 8.85 -0.89
C VAL A 722 -22.84 8.19 0.34
N GLU A 723 -22.32 7.04 0.74
CA GLU A 723 -22.70 6.43 2.00
C GLU A 723 -22.10 7.26 3.14
N GLN A 724 -22.92 7.67 4.12
CA GLN A 724 -22.56 8.74 5.04
C GLN A 724 -21.69 8.30 6.21
N THR A 725 -21.69 7.01 6.57
CA THR A 725 -20.92 6.50 7.71
C THR A 725 -19.45 6.32 7.36
N THR A 726 -19.21 5.77 6.17
CA THR A 726 -17.86 5.46 5.68
C THR A 726 -17.32 6.51 4.70
N SER A 727 -18.18 7.44 4.25
CA SER A 727 -17.90 8.39 3.16
C SER A 727 -17.61 7.68 1.81
N TYR A 728 -18.12 6.46 1.64
CA TYR A 728 -17.88 5.66 0.44
C TYR A 728 -18.72 6.16 -0.73
N LEU A 729 -18.05 6.34 -1.88
CA LEU A 729 -18.72 6.77 -3.10
C LEU A 729 -19.43 5.59 -3.76
N ILE A 730 -20.76 5.65 -3.89
CA ILE A 730 -21.53 4.69 -4.66
C ILE A 730 -21.57 5.15 -6.12
N SER A 731 -20.98 4.38 -6.99
CA SER A 731 -20.73 4.72 -8.40
C SER A 731 -22.04 4.99 -9.17
N GLU A 732 -21.97 5.93 -10.11
CA GLU A 732 -23.06 6.20 -11.07
C GLU A 732 -23.42 4.97 -11.92
N SER A 733 -22.50 4.03 -12.07
CA SER A 733 -22.71 2.81 -12.85
C SER A 733 -23.89 1.97 -12.37
N ILE A 734 -24.22 2.01 -11.06
CA ILE A 734 -25.36 1.27 -10.52
C ILE A 734 -26.70 1.86 -11.01
N ARG A 735 -26.80 3.20 -11.06
CA ARG A 735 -27.96 3.89 -11.61
C ARG A 735 -28.05 3.70 -13.13
N GLY A 736 -26.91 3.77 -13.83
CA GLY A 736 -26.81 3.42 -15.24
C GLY A 736 -27.11 1.95 -15.53
N GLY A 737 -26.95 1.06 -14.56
CA GLY A 737 -27.34 -0.36 -14.62
C GLY A 737 -28.82 -0.65 -14.44
N GLY A 738 -29.60 0.35 -14.02
CA GLY A 738 -31.06 0.19 -13.85
C GLY A 738 -31.59 0.55 -12.46
N ALA A 739 -30.73 0.78 -11.46
CA ALA A 739 -31.16 1.19 -10.13
C ALA A 739 -31.92 2.51 -10.13
N ILE A 740 -32.82 2.67 -9.15
CA ILE A 740 -33.61 3.90 -8.94
C ILE A 740 -33.26 4.55 -7.60
N LEU A 741 -33.64 5.82 -7.45
CA LEU A 741 -33.57 6.54 -6.19
C LEU A 741 -34.98 6.67 -5.60
N VAL A 742 -35.11 6.29 -4.32
CA VAL A 742 -36.36 6.43 -3.56
C VAL A 742 -36.14 7.19 -2.28
N SER A 743 -37.10 8.02 -1.86
CA SER A 743 -37.15 8.71 -0.59
C SER A 743 -37.44 7.74 0.56
N GLN A 744 -37.35 8.19 1.82
CA GLN A 744 -37.81 7.42 2.99
C GLN A 744 -39.30 7.05 2.91
N ARG A 745 -40.09 7.76 2.06
CA ARG A 745 -41.49 7.44 1.83
C ARG A 745 -41.71 6.33 0.81
N GLY A 746 -40.66 5.75 0.24
CA GLY A 746 -40.68 4.72 -0.76
C GLY A 746 -41.06 5.24 -2.17
N GLU A 747 -40.99 6.55 -2.41
CA GLU A 747 -41.36 7.20 -3.66
C GLU A 747 -40.15 7.58 -4.49
N ARG A 748 -40.15 7.30 -5.80
CA ARG A 748 -39.20 7.93 -6.74
C ARG A 748 -39.49 9.44 -6.77
N PHE A 749 -38.46 10.26 -6.87
CA PHE A 749 -38.62 11.72 -6.74
C PHE A 749 -37.87 12.52 -7.80
N PHE A 750 -36.98 11.89 -8.59
CA PHE A 750 -36.18 12.58 -9.59
C PHE A 750 -35.64 11.64 -10.68
N ASN A 751 -35.15 12.21 -11.79
CA ASN A 751 -34.39 11.46 -12.80
C ASN A 751 -32.97 11.13 -12.28
N GLU A 752 -32.73 9.88 -12.04
CA GLU A 752 -31.47 9.40 -11.45
C GLU A 752 -30.25 9.60 -12.36
N MET A 753 -30.46 9.82 -13.64
CA MET A 753 -29.41 9.97 -14.67
C MET A 753 -29.11 11.43 -15.02
N GLU A 754 -29.74 12.38 -14.33
CA GLU A 754 -29.40 13.80 -14.41
C GLU A 754 -27.98 14.09 -13.88
N THR A 755 -27.52 15.33 -14.08
CA THR A 755 -26.19 15.77 -13.62
C THR A 755 -26.05 15.67 -12.11
N ARG A 756 -24.81 15.51 -11.63
CA ARG A 756 -24.49 15.32 -10.19
C ARG A 756 -25.09 16.41 -9.30
N ASP A 757 -24.98 17.66 -9.73
CA ASP A 757 -25.51 18.81 -9.02
C ASP A 757 -27.05 18.78 -8.94
N ASN A 758 -27.74 18.40 -10.02
CA ASN A 758 -29.20 18.31 -10.04
C ASN A 758 -29.70 17.19 -9.13
N VAL A 759 -29.12 16.01 -9.21
CA VAL A 759 -29.49 14.86 -8.35
C VAL A 759 -29.14 15.16 -6.88
N SER A 760 -27.99 15.78 -6.59
CA SER A 760 -27.64 16.18 -5.23
C SER A 760 -28.65 17.18 -4.65
N SER A 761 -29.03 18.19 -5.44
CA SER A 761 -30.04 19.16 -5.03
C SER A 761 -31.40 18.52 -4.79
N ALA A 762 -31.79 17.54 -5.63
CA ALA A 762 -33.06 16.83 -5.44
C ALA A 762 -33.07 16.04 -4.12
N ILE A 763 -31.96 15.39 -3.76
CA ILE A 763 -31.83 14.65 -2.48
C ILE A 763 -31.86 15.59 -1.29
N VAL A 764 -31.10 16.69 -1.31
CA VAL A 764 -31.05 17.67 -0.20
C VAL A 764 -32.42 18.34 0.03
N ASN A 765 -33.23 18.46 -1.03
CA ASN A 765 -34.59 19.01 -0.91
C ASN A 765 -35.63 18.01 -0.37
N LEU A 766 -35.28 16.75 -0.15
CA LEU A 766 -36.13 15.81 0.57
C LEU A 766 -36.22 16.22 2.07
N PRO A 767 -37.34 15.99 2.75
CA PRO A 767 -37.45 16.28 4.18
C PRO A 767 -36.38 15.61 5.05
N GLU A 768 -35.92 14.43 4.65
CA GLU A 768 -34.91 13.61 5.29
C GLU A 768 -33.47 13.92 4.87
N GLU A 769 -33.27 14.67 3.78
CA GLU A 769 -31.96 15.03 3.19
C GLU A 769 -31.09 13.84 2.74
N TYR A 770 -31.71 12.65 2.59
CA TYR A 770 -31.08 11.44 2.05
C TYR A 770 -32.04 10.64 1.19
N ALA A 771 -31.53 9.68 0.45
CA ALA A 771 -32.28 8.76 -0.39
C ALA A 771 -31.75 7.33 -0.25
N TYR A 772 -32.45 6.39 -0.86
CA TYR A 772 -31.97 5.01 -1.04
C TYR A 772 -31.81 4.71 -2.52
N ILE A 773 -30.67 4.11 -2.87
CA ILE A 773 -30.50 3.46 -4.17
C ILE A 773 -31.15 2.09 -4.07
N LEU A 774 -32.18 1.83 -4.83
CA LEU A 774 -32.89 0.55 -4.88
C LEU A 774 -32.55 -0.20 -6.17
N PHE A 775 -32.18 -1.47 -6.05
CA PHE A 775 -31.87 -2.35 -7.17
C PHE A 775 -32.16 -3.82 -6.84
N ASP A 776 -32.09 -4.68 -7.85
CA ASP A 776 -32.34 -6.12 -7.74
C ASP A 776 -31.08 -6.95 -8.10
N GLU A 777 -31.20 -8.27 -8.05
CA GLU A 777 -30.14 -9.20 -8.37
C GLU A 777 -29.67 -9.08 -9.84
N GLN A 778 -30.50 -8.63 -10.77
CA GLN A 778 -30.09 -8.42 -12.17
C GLN A 778 -29.09 -7.24 -12.27
N VAL A 779 -29.37 -6.14 -11.56
CA VAL A 779 -28.48 -4.98 -11.52
C VAL A 779 -27.18 -5.35 -10.83
N ARG A 780 -27.22 -6.12 -9.75
CA ARG A 780 -26.05 -6.65 -9.05
C ARG A 780 -25.16 -7.45 -10.01
N ASN A 781 -25.72 -8.45 -10.69
CA ASN A 781 -24.98 -9.33 -11.60
C ASN A 781 -24.32 -8.61 -12.78
N ARG A 782 -24.85 -7.45 -13.19
CA ARG A 782 -24.29 -6.65 -14.28
C ARG A 782 -23.23 -5.66 -13.82
N ASN A 783 -23.21 -5.33 -12.54
CA ASN A 783 -22.35 -4.27 -12.02
C ASN A 783 -21.41 -4.81 -10.96
N ARG A 784 -20.20 -5.18 -11.39
CA ARG A 784 -19.16 -5.74 -10.50
C ARG A 784 -18.88 -4.89 -9.25
N ALA A 785 -19.09 -3.55 -9.33
CA ALA A 785 -18.89 -2.67 -8.17
C ALA A 785 -19.88 -2.98 -7.04
N VAL A 786 -21.03 -3.56 -7.33
CA VAL A 786 -22.03 -3.93 -6.31
C VAL A 786 -21.50 -5.02 -5.38
N GLU A 787 -20.69 -5.95 -5.88
CA GLU A 787 -20.10 -6.99 -5.05
C GLU A 787 -19.23 -6.39 -3.93
N GLU A 788 -18.53 -5.31 -4.25
CA GLU A 788 -17.74 -4.58 -3.27
C GLU A 788 -18.64 -3.91 -2.22
N TYR A 789 -19.75 -3.31 -2.62
CA TYR A 789 -20.70 -2.70 -1.67
C TYR A 789 -21.36 -3.73 -0.77
N VAL A 790 -21.69 -4.91 -1.29
CA VAL A 790 -22.21 -6.04 -0.50
C VAL A 790 -21.14 -6.54 0.47
N ALA A 791 -19.90 -6.75 -0.02
CA ALA A 791 -18.81 -7.24 0.81
C ALA A 791 -18.42 -6.27 1.95
N GLN A 792 -18.61 -4.97 1.72
CA GLN A 792 -18.38 -3.93 2.75
C GLN A 792 -19.58 -3.70 3.68
N GLY A 793 -20.67 -4.43 3.50
CA GLY A 793 -21.87 -4.26 4.32
C GLY A 793 -22.61 -2.94 4.11
N LEU A 794 -22.43 -2.30 2.94
CA LEU A 794 -23.10 -1.04 2.62
C LEU A 794 -24.53 -1.25 2.10
N THR A 795 -24.91 -2.49 1.84
CA THR A 795 -26.21 -2.86 1.31
C THR A 795 -27.11 -3.47 2.37
N VAL A 796 -28.39 -3.14 2.33
CA VAL A 796 -29.47 -3.89 2.98
C VAL A 796 -30.13 -4.76 1.91
N SER A 797 -30.40 -6.03 2.18
CA SER A 797 -31.02 -6.96 1.22
C SER A 797 -32.22 -7.70 1.84
N ALA A 798 -33.18 -8.05 0.99
CA ALA A 798 -34.34 -8.85 1.36
C ALA A 798 -34.85 -9.67 0.18
N ASP A 799 -35.53 -10.78 0.47
CA ASP A 799 -36.09 -11.67 -0.57
C ASP A 799 -37.39 -11.13 -1.21
N SER A 800 -37.95 -10.05 -0.66
CA SER A 800 -39.13 -9.39 -1.22
C SER A 800 -39.08 -7.87 -0.98
N ILE A 801 -39.80 -7.12 -1.83
CA ILE A 801 -39.97 -5.66 -1.68
C ILE A 801 -40.68 -5.30 -0.35
N ALA A 802 -41.61 -6.13 0.09
CA ALA A 802 -42.32 -5.93 1.35
C ALA A 802 -41.34 -6.04 2.55
N GLU A 803 -40.52 -7.06 2.58
CA GLU A 803 -39.52 -7.27 3.60
C GLU A 803 -38.43 -6.19 3.56
N LEU A 804 -38.00 -5.75 2.38
CA LEU A 804 -37.07 -4.64 2.23
C LEU A 804 -37.65 -3.34 2.79
N ALA A 805 -38.95 -3.06 2.45
CA ALA A 805 -39.65 -1.87 2.97
C ALA A 805 -39.73 -1.88 4.51
N ASP A 806 -40.07 -3.05 5.10
CA ASP A 806 -40.13 -3.21 6.55
C ASP A 806 -38.72 -3.00 7.19
N THR A 807 -37.69 -3.55 6.59
CA THR A 807 -36.30 -3.41 7.09
C THR A 807 -35.82 -1.95 7.05
N LEU A 808 -36.30 -1.18 6.07
CA LEU A 808 -35.92 0.23 5.88
C LEU A 808 -36.90 1.21 6.56
N ASP A 809 -37.91 0.71 7.28
CA ASP A 809 -39.01 1.49 7.86
C ASP A 809 -39.73 2.40 6.83
N MET A 810 -40.02 1.82 5.65
CA MET A 810 -40.70 2.48 4.54
C MET A 810 -42.17 1.98 4.39
N PRO A 811 -43.08 2.83 3.87
CA PRO A 811 -44.40 2.37 3.51
C PRO A 811 -44.35 1.33 2.37
N GLN A 812 -44.66 0.06 2.66
CA GLN A 812 -44.60 -1.05 1.71
C GLN A 812 -45.41 -0.76 0.41
N ALA A 813 -46.62 -0.21 0.55
CA ALA A 813 -47.48 0.11 -0.58
C ALA A 813 -46.87 1.18 -1.53
N ALA A 814 -46.20 2.17 -0.97
CA ALA A 814 -45.57 3.23 -1.76
C ALA A 814 -44.31 2.72 -2.49
N LEU A 815 -43.48 1.94 -1.82
CA LEU A 815 -42.30 1.34 -2.45
C LEU A 815 -42.68 0.39 -3.59
N HIS A 816 -43.65 -0.47 -3.34
CA HIS A 816 -44.20 -1.38 -4.36
C HIS A 816 -44.78 -0.63 -5.56
N ALA A 817 -45.56 0.42 -5.31
CA ALA A 817 -46.17 1.22 -6.40
C ALA A 817 -45.10 1.95 -7.23
N SER A 818 -44.04 2.48 -6.58
CA SER A 818 -42.93 3.12 -7.27
C SER A 818 -42.19 2.14 -8.20
N LEU A 819 -41.97 0.92 -7.71
CA LEU A 819 -41.28 -0.11 -8.47
C LEU A 819 -42.11 -0.61 -9.65
N GLU A 820 -43.42 -0.89 -9.44
CA GLU A 820 -44.35 -1.30 -10.52
C GLU A 820 -44.45 -0.23 -11.60
N ARG A 821 -44.54 1.05 -11.18
CA ARG A 821 -44.62 2.17 -12.11
C ARG A 821 -43.33 2.33 -12.92
N TYR A 822 -42.20 2.22 -12.30
CA TYR A 822 -40.91 2.24 -13.02
C TYR A 822 -40.74 1.06 -13.98
N ASN A 823 -41.16 -0.14 -13.57
CA ASN A 823 -41.13 -1.32 -14.43
C ASN A 823 -42.07 -1.17 -15.65
N ALA A 824 -43.23 -0.51 -15.51
CA ALA A 824 -44.09 -0.17 -16.63
C ALA A 824 -43.40 0.80 -17.60
N PHE A 825 -42.72 1.83 -17.10
CA PHE A 825 -41.95 2.77 -17.94
C PHE A 825 -40.82 2.10 -18.72
N ILE A 826 -40.20 1.06 -18.17
CA ILE A 826 -39.19 0.27 -18.89
C ILE A 826 -39.83 -0.47 -20.06
N ALA A 827 -41.01 -1.08 -19.84
CA ALA A 827 -41.77 -1.78 -20.91
C ALA A 827 -42.20 -0.82 -22.04
N ASP A 828 -42.63 0.39 -21.66
CA ASP A 828 -43.10 1.42 -22.62
C ASP A 828 -41.91 2.24 -23.20
N LYS A 829 -40.68 2.07 -22.68
CA LYS A 829 -39.49 2.87 -23.01
C LYS A 829 -39.68 4.37 -22.85
N ASN A 830 -40.54 4.76 -21.92
CA ASN A 830 -40.90 6.14 -21.67
C ASN A 830 -41.17 6.38 -20.18
N ASP A 831 -40.30 7.12 -19.51
CA ASP A 831 -40.49 7.56 -18.13
C ASP A 831 -41.29 8.87 -18.10
N GLU A 832 -42.61 8.74 -17.93
CA GLU A 832 -43.54 9.88 -17.90
C GLU A 832 -43.38 10.75 -16.65
N ASP A 833 -42.80 10.20 -15.56
CA ASP A 833 -42.67 10.94 -14.30
C ASP A 833 -41.51 11.93 -14.32
N PHE A 834 -40.33 11.48 -14.75
CA PHE A 834 -39.09 12.26 -14.62
C PHE A 834 -38.27 12.36 -15.90
N GLY A 835 -38.73 11.73 -16.99
CA GLY A 835 -38.13 11.82 -18.33
C GLY A 835 -36.76 11.13 -18.41
N ARG A 836 -36.53 10.08 -17.63
CA ARG A 836 -35.31 9.26 -17.73
C ARG A 836 -35.29 8.52 -19.07
N THR A 837 -34.24 8.69 -19.85
CA THR A 837 -34.07 8.08 -21.18
C THR A 837 -32.95 7.06 -21.25
N THR A 838 -32.08 6.97 -20.24
CA THR A 838 -30.96 6.07 -20.22
C THR A 838 -30.92 5.19 -18.96
N GLY A 839 -30.28 4.03 -19.05
CA GLY A 839 -30.21 3.10 -17.94
C GLY A 839 -31.55 2.39 -17.60
N MET A 840 -32.52 2.47 -18.46
CA MET A 840 -33.82 1.76 -18.36
C MET A 840 -33.71 0.44 -19.15
N ARG A 841 -33.05 -0.56 -18.55
CA ARG A 841 -32.70 -1.79 -19.29
C ARG A 841 -33.72 -2.90 -19.09
N ASP A 842 -33.89 -3.35 -17.87
CA ASP A 842 -34.75 -4.46 -17.50
C ASP A 842 -35.56 -4.11 -16.26
N PRO A 843 -36.78 -4.66 -16.12
CA PRO A 843 -37.59 -4.47 -14.93
C PRO A 843 -36.89 -4.96 -13.67
N LEU A 844 -36.95 -4.20 -12.58
CA LEU A 844 -36.46 -4.59 -11.28
C LEU A 844 -37.45 -5.58 -10.64
N ASN A 845 -37.29 -6.88 -10.90
CA ASN A 845 -38.22 -7.92 -10.50
C ASN A 845 -37.56 -9.26 -10.09
N GLN A 846 -36.24 -9.29 -9.94
CA GLN A 846 -35.53 -10.49 -9.53
C GLN A 846 -34.98 -10.33 -8.09
N ALA A 847 -35.56 -11.09 -7.16
CA ALA A 847 -35.02 -11.18 -5.80
C ALA A 847 -33.64 -11.83 -5.77
N PRO A 848 -32.82 -11.55 -4.75
CA PRO A 848 -33.06 -10.57 -3.69
C PRO A 848 -33.02 -9.12 -4.18
N TYR A 849 -33.69 -8.25 -3.42
CA TYR A 849 -33.67 -6.80 -3.64
C TYR A 849 -32.68 -6.16 -2.67
N TYR A 850 -32.08 -5.07 -3.09
CA TYR A 850 -31.04 -4.36 -2.35
C TYR A 850 -31.34 -2.87 -2.22
N ALA A 851 -30.90 -2.29 -1.12
CA ALA A 851 -30.92 -0.85 -0.94
C ALA A 851 -29.60 -0.36 -0.33
N ILE A 852 -29.16 0.84 -0.74
CA ILE A 852 -28.03 1.56 -0.13
C ILE A 852 -28.51 2.94 0.29
N LYS A 853 -28.34 3.29 1.55
CA LYS A 853 -28.64 4.64 2.06
C LYS A 853 -27.56 5.61 1.61
N VAL A 854 -27.94 6.70 0.94
CA VAL A 854 -27.00 7.69 0.38
C VAL A 854 -27.48 9.11 0.59
N ALA A 855 -26.52 10.01 0.74
CA ALA A 855 -26.75 11.45 0.65
C ALA A 855 -25.59 12.11 -0.10
N PRO A 856 -25.73 13.39 -0.52
CA PRO A 856 -24.63 14.08 -1.18
C PRO A 856 -23.40 14.25 -0.28
N GLY A 857 -22.21 14.19 -0.90
CA GLY A 857 -20.94 14.47 -0.27
C GLY A 857 -20.05 15.31 -1.17
N VAL A 858 -19.14 16.09 -0.57
CA VAL A 858 -18.15 16.90 -1.30
C VAL A 858 -17.20 15.97 -2.07
N HIS A 859 -17.06 16.21 -3.37
CA HIS A 859 -16.33 15.29 -4.26
C HIS A 859 -15.13 15.91 -4.96
N HIS A 860 -15.25 17.15 -5.46
CA HIS A 860 -14.18 17.81 -6.21
C HIS A 860 -14.27 19.34 -6.04
N THR A 861 -13.14 19.97 -5.88
CA THR A 861 -13.04 21.44 -5.86
C THR A 861 -12.50 21.92 -7.21
N MET A 862 -13.34 22.63 -8.00
CA MET A 862 -12.91 23.19 -9.29
C MET A 862 -12.08 24.45 -9.14
N GLY A 863 -12.14 25.08 -7.97
CA GLY A 863 -11.36 26.27 -7.64
C GLY A 863 -9.94 25.95 -7.17
N GLY A 864 -9.04 26.83 -7.47
CA GLY A 864 -7.63 26.71 -7.13
C GLY A 864 -6.81 27.90 -7.61
N VAL A 865 -5.49 27.76 -7.67
CA VAL A 865 -4.59 28.79 -8.15
C VAL A 865 -4.71 29.00 -9.66
N THR A 866 -4.50 30.22 -10.12
CA THR A 866 -4.52 30.56 -11.54
C THR A 866 -3.19 30.18 -12.19
N ILE A 867 -3.26 29.48 -13.33
CA ILE A 867 -2.10 29.15 -14.17
C ILE A 867 -2.30 29.63 -15.61
N ASN A 868 -1.24 29.58 -16.39
CA ASN A 868 -1.29 29.67 -17.85
C ASN A 868 -1.12 28.31 -18.52
N GLU A 869 -1.12 28.24 -19.87
CA GLU A 869 -0.97 27.00 -20.65
C GLU A 869 0.38 26.30 -20.47
N LYS A 870 1.34 26.95 -19.78
CA LYS A 870 2.64 26.37 -19.40
C LYS A 870 2.67 25.85 -17.98
N ALA A 871 1.51 25.80 -17.32
CA ALA A 871 1.37 25.46 -15.91
C ALA A 871 2.14 26.40 -14.95
N GLU A 872 2.55 27.59 -15.41
CA GLU A 872 3.18 28.63 -14.58
C GLU A 872 2.11 29.31 -13.71
N VAL A 873 2.38 29.42 -12.42
CA VAL A 873 1.47 30.08 -11.45
C VAL A 873 1.46 31.59 -11.69
N LEU A 874 0.27 32.18 -11.72
CA LEU A 874 0.05 33.59 -11.96
C LEU A 874 -0.28 34.33 -10.68
N ASN A 875 0.22 35.59 -10.59
CA ASN A 875 -0.17 36.53 -9.56
C ASN A 875 -1.45 37.29 -9.95
N ARG A 876 -1.97 38.17 -9.08
CA ARG A 876 -3.18 39.00 -9.31
C ARG A 876 -3.07 39.94 -10.51
N HIS A 877 -1.86 40.21 -10.98
CA HIS A 877 -1.61 40.99 -12.18
C HIS A 877 -1.48 40.17 -13.44
N LYS A 878 -1.73 38.82 -13.35
CA LYS A 878 -1.57 37.85 -14.41
C LYS A 878 -0.12 37.70 -14.90
N GLU A 879 0.84 38.04 -14.05
CA GLU A 879 2.26 37.83 -14.28
C GLU A 879 2.69 36.48 -13.64
N THR A 880 3.67 35.81 -14.25
CA THR A 880 4.18 34.53 -13.76
C THR A 880 5.03 34.71 -12.49
N ILE A 881 4.84 33.85 -11.52
CA ILE A 881 5.70 33.73 -10.34
C ILE A 881 6.90 32.85 -10.69
N SER A 882 8.08 33.46 -10.76
CA SER A 882 9.29 32.80 -11.26
C SER A 882 9.69 31.55 -10.48
N GLY A 883 9.67 30.40 -11.14
CA GLY A 883 10.01 29.11 -10.57
C GLY A 883 8.85 28.42 -9.84
N ALA A 884 7.61 28.91 -9.93
CA ALA A 884 6.43 28.29 -9.35
C ALA A 884 5.50 27.74 -10.45
N TYR A 885 5.16 26.47 -10.34
CA TYR A 885 4.28 25.73 -11.24
C TYR A 885 3.21 25.00 -10.43
N ALA A 886 2.06 24.72 -11.07
CA ALA A 886 0.99 23.95 -10.41
C ALA A 886 0.25 23.07 -11.42
N ALA A 887 -0.26 21.92 -10.95
CA ALA A 887 -0.99 20.95 -11.78
C ALA A 887 -2.02 20.13 -10.97
N GLY A 888 -3.10 19.73 -11.62
CA GLY A 888 -4.21 18.96 -11.05
C GLY A 888 -5.15 19.80 -10.18
N GLU A 889 -5.90 19.18 -9.29
CA GLU A 889 -7.00 19.81 -8.55
C GLU A 889 -6.62 21.03 -7.66
N VAL A 890 -5.34 21.32 -7.47
CA VAL A 890 -4.86 22.56 -6.85
C VAL A 890 -5.06 23.78 -7.75
N VAL A 891 -5.33 23.56 -9.04
CA VAL A 891 -5.47 24.57 -10.08
C VAL A 891 -6.95 24.83 -10.37
N GLY A 892 -7.33 26.12 -10.49
CA GLY A 892 -8.67 26.53 -10.93
C GLY A 892 -8.71 26.94 -12.41
N GLY A 893 -9.95 27.08 -12.93
CA GLY A 893 -10.22 27.58 -14.28
C GLY A 893 -10.29 26.52 -15.39
N ILE A 894 -9.90 25.25 -15.15
CA ILE A 894 -9.97 24.20 -16.18
C ILE A 894 -11.40 23.66 -16.29
N HIS A 895 -12.05 23.40 -15.16
CA HIS A 895 -13.35 22.70 -15.13
C HIS A 895 -14.57 23.63 -15.00
N GLY A 896 -14.36 24.92 -14.76
CA GLY A 896 -15.44 25.89 -14.57
C GLY A 896 -16.32 25.54 -13.38
N ALA A 897 -17.67 25.61 -13.55
CA ALA A 897 -18.60 25.38 -12.45
C ALA A 897 -18.94 23.90 -12.22
N ASN A 898 -18.63 23.01 -13.14
CA ASN A 898 -18.94 21.58 -13.01
C ASN A 898 -18.04 20.74 -13.93
N ARG A 899 -17.48 19.67 -13.38
CA ARG A 899 -16.50 18.80 -14.04
C ARG A 899 -17.14 17.52 -14.58
N ILE A 900 -16.84 17.18 -15.83
CA ILE A 900 -17.20 15.88 -16.43
C ILE A 900 -16.39 14.76 -15.77
N GLY A 901 -17.00 13.58 -15.55
CA GLY A 901 -16.30 12.37 -15.10
C GLY A 901 -15.16 12.01 -16.06
N GLY A 902 -13.99 11.61 -15.56
CA GLY A 902 -12.80 11.30 -16.37
C GLY A 902 -11.92 12.52 -16.72
N ASN A 903 -12.44 13.76 -16.71
CA ASN A 903 -11.65 14.96 -16.99
C ASN A 903 -10.59 15.23 -15.92
N ALA A 904 -10.85 14.92 -14.65
CA ALA A 904 -9.83 15.08 -13.61
C ALA A 904 -8.60 14.21 -13.83
N VAL A 905 -8.78 12.97 -14.31
CA VAL A 905 -7.65 12.07 -14.61
C VAL A 905 -6.87 12.59 -15.82
N ALA A 906 -7.55 13.12 -16.84
CA ALA A 906 -6.89 13.75 -17.98
C ALA A 906 -6.11 15.00 -17.55
N ASP A 907 -6.71 15.87 -16.75
CA ASP A 907 -6.09 17.09 -16.21
C ASP A 907 -4.79 16.81 -15.46
N ILE A 908 -4.81 15.89 -14.49
CA ILE A 908 -3.62 15.57 -13.67
C ILE A 908 -2.44 15.05 -14.51
N ILE A 909 -2.70 14.32 -15.58
CA ILE A 909 -1.63 13.82 -16.46
C ILE A 909 -1.16 14.91 -17.41
N ILE A 910 -2.07 15.61 -18.10
CA ILE A 910 -1.73 16.64 -19.09
C ILE A 910 -0.93 17.78 -18.45
N PHE A 911 -1.49 18.39 -17.40
CA PHE A 911 -0.82 19.52 -16.74
C PHE A 911 0.32 19.08 -15.83
N GLY A 912 0.32 17.83 -15.33
CA GLY A 912 1.48 17.23 -14.67
C GLY A 912 2.69 17.15 -15.60
N ILE A 913 2.53 16.58 -16.78
CA ILE A 913 3.56 16.53 -17.84
C ILE A 913 4.04 17.95 -18.18
N GLN A 914 3.11 18.87 -18.42
CA GLN A 914 3.44 20.25 -18.78
C GLN A 914 4.25 20.96 -17.69
N ALA A 915 3.85 20.83 -16.43
CA ALA A 915 4.57 21.40 -15.30
C ALA A 915 5.98 20.82 -15.18
N GLY A 916 6.14 19.51 -15.39
CA GLY A 916 7.43 18.83 -15.40
C GLY A 916 8.38 19.38 -16.48
N ILE A 917 7.91 19.50 -17.72
CA ILE A 917 8.68 20.06 -18.86
C ILE A 917 9.13 21.49 -18.52
N GLN A 918 8.21 22.34 -18.09
CA GLN A 918 8.49 23.76 -17.90
C GLN A 918 9.39 24.02 -16.69
N ALA A 919 9.16 23.31 -15.56
CA ALA A 919 9.97 23.42 -14.36
C ALA A 919 11.42 22.96 -14.61
N ALA A 920 11.61 21.83 -15.30
CA ALA A 920 12.93 21.35 -15.67
C ALA A 920 13.65 22.29 -16.61
N ALA A 921 12.96 22.84 -17.62
CA ALA A 921 13.52 23.83 -18.55
C ALA A 921 13.97 25.10 -17.81
N TYR A 922 13.15 25.58 -16.87
CA TYR A 922 13.46 26.74 -16.02
C TYR A 922 14.68 26.48 -15.12
N ALA A 923 14.72 25.31 -14.48
CA ALA A 923 15.80 24.97 -13.55
C ALA A 923 17.17 24.83 -14.23
N ARG A 924 17.19 24.42 -15.52
CA ARG A 924 18.41 24.25 -16.32
C ARG A 924 18.86 25.53 -17.02
N ALA A 925 18.00 26.56 -17.10
CA ALA A 925 18.36 27.81 -17.77
C ALA A 925 19.56 28.50 -17.08
N PRO A 926 20.60 28.91 -17.82
CA PRO A 926 21.73 29.63 -17.24
C PRO A 926 21.24 30.89 -16.55
N ARG A 927 21.61 31.10 -15.30
CA ARG A 927 21.30 32.33 -14.54
C ARG A 927 22.18 33.46 -15.06
N HIS A 928 21.88 34.03 -16.23
CA HIS A 928 22.48 35.31 -16.69
C HIS A 928 21.63 36.50 -16.21
N SER A 929 22.29 37.46 -15.60
CA SER A 929 21.75 38.77 -15.33
C SER A 929 21.54 39.50 -16.64
N GLY A 930 20.35 39.43 -17.22
CA GLY A 930 19.96 40.22 -18.40
C GLY A 930 19.38 39.40 -19.55
N ALA A 931 18.12 39.75 -19.89
CA ALA A 931 17.38 39.48 -21.12
C ALA A 931 17.38 38.04 -21.69
N PHE A 932 16.20 37.42 -21.65
CA PHE A 932 15.92 36.12 -22.30
C PHE A 932 15.79 36.27 -23.82
N PRO A 933 16.38 35.39 -24.66
CA PRO A 933 15.96 35.25 -26.04
C PRO A 933 14.78 34.22 -26.11
N ALA A 934 13.64 34.73 -26.54
CA ALA A 934 12.50 33.93 -26.95
C ALA A 934 12.87 33.10 -28.20
N LYS A 935 13.19 31.83 -28.01
CA LYS A 935 13.02 30.80 -29.05
C LYS A 935 12.61 29.50 -28.35
N ALA A 936 11.30 29.33 -28.21
CA ALA A 936 10.71 28.05 -27.91
C ALA A 936 11.09 27.05 -29.02
N ARG A 937 11.90 26.07 -28.71
CA ARG A 937 11.97 24.85 -29.50
C ARG A 937 10.64 24.11 -29.32
N LYS A 938 9.85 23.99 -30.40
CA LYS A 938 8.76 23.03 -30.46
C LYS A 938 9.33 21.66 -30.10
N ALA A 939 8.91 21.12 -28.97
CA ALA A 939 9.17 19.74 -28.64
C ALA A 939 8.59 18.90 -29.78
N LYS A 940 9.45 18.20 -30.51
CA LYS A 940 9.00 17.19 -31.46
C LYS A 940 8.60 15.99 -30.65
N PHE A 941 7.29 15.86 -30.43
CA PHE A 941 6.74 14.58 -30.07
C PHE A 941 7.10 13.61 -31.19
N ALA A 942 8.00 12.67 -30.90
CA ALA A 942 8.35 11.63 -31.85
C ALA A 942 7.08 10.80 -32.09
N LYS A 943 6.60 10.75 -33.32
CA LYS A 943 5.57 9.79 -33.71
C LYS A 943 6.14 8.39 -33.49
N ALA A 944 5.84 7.78 -32.37
CA ALA A 944 6.08 6.37 -32.17
C ALA A 944 5.08 5.61 -33.06
N VAL A 945 5.60 5.07 -34.14
CA VAL A 945 4.86 4.12 -34.96
C VAL A 945 4.78 2.83 -34.16
N VAL A 946 3.62 2.53 -33.63
CA VAL A 946 3.32 1.20 -33.14
C VAL A 946 3.42 0.26 -34.33
N LYS A 947 4.46 -0.58 -34.37
CA LYS A 947 4.52 -1.69 -35.33
C LYS A 947 3.42 -2.67 -34.95
N THR A 948 2.32 -2.63 -35.70
CA THR A 948 1.36 -3.73 -35.73
C THR A 948 2.11 -4.99 -36.16
N ALA A 949 2.01 -6.03 -35.31
CA ALA A 949 2.45 -7.36 -35.70
C ALA A 949 1.66 -7.76 -36.95
N GLU A 950 2.35 -7.87 -38.07
CA GLU A 950 1.82 -8.38 -39.33
C GLU A 950 1.33 -9.81 -39.12
N ASN A 951 0.06 -10.04 -39.50
CA ASN A 951 -0.56 -11.33 -39.67
C ASN A 951 0.35 -12.30 -40.42
N GLN A 952 0.79 -13.35 -39.80
CA GLN A 952 1.20 -14.55 -40.52
C GLN A 952 -0.08 -15.35 -40.86
N PRO A 953 -0.28 -15.79 -42.07
CA PRO A 953 -1.41 -16.62 -42.43
C PRO A 953 -1.25 -18.01 -41.80
N MET A 954 -2.25 -18.46 -41.06
CA MET A 954 -2.38 -19.85 -40.67
C MET A 954 -2.61 -20.70 -41.91
N LEU A 955 -1.66 -21.56 -42.21
CA LEU A 955 -1.88 -22.71 -43.09
C LEU A 955 -2.76 -23.70 -42.36
N VAL A 956 -3.97 -23.90 -42.88
CA VAL A 956 -4.82 -25.04 -42.56
C VAL A 956 -4.33 -26.19 -43.43
N GLU A 957 -3.80 -27.25 -42.87
CA GLU A 957 -3.75 -28.57 -43.47
C GLU A 957 -4.64 -29.53 -42.66
N GLU A 958 -5.42 -30.29 -43.37
CA GLU A 958 -6.51 -31.26 -43.17
C GLU A 958 -6.72 -31.92 -41.81
#